data_b65b17908fedcb716b67c3659402f2b5
#
_entry.id   b65b17908fedcb716b67c3659402f2b5
#
_cell.length_a   1.000
_cell.length_b   1.000
_cell.length_c   1.000
_cell.angle_alpha   90.00
_cell.angle_beta   90.00
_cell.angle_gamma   90.00
#
_symmetry.space_group_name_H-M   'P 1'
#
loop_
_entity.id
_entity.type
_entity.pdbx_description
1 polymer ?
#
loop_
_entity_poly.entity_id
_entity_poly.type
_entity_poly.pdbx_seq_one_letter_code
_entity_poly.pdbx_strand_id
1 'polypeptide(L)'
;MIRINDILEKLHTYLSSEDIEEITKAYAYSAKVHAGQKRYSGEPYMVHPMEVTSILADIKLDKESIITGLLHDTLEDTLATKEEIVDMFGLQVYTLVEGVTKIGQIRISSTFERQAENFRKLILATGKDIRVILVKLADRLHNVRTISFLPAHKRESLAKETLDLYAPLADRLGIYWIRTELEDKCFQSLKPDEYKEITRTFIAKKEEWEKYSSEIQNMLLAQLKKFEIDGQVQTRFKNFYGIYRKMIRQELDFNNVLDVKAFRVITQDVASCYAALGAVHSVWKPVPGRFKDYIALPKSNGYKSLHTVVIGPFGDRVEVQIRSNKMHEVAEYGVAAHWKYKLEQDSHDNLIDLPDSVKKIFDTDTLSDPKEFIDAVKDELITKFVYVFTPKGDLKELPTHSSIIDFAYSIHSDLGNQCSGARVNGRIVPLSYQLKSGDMIEIITKKDRQPSRDWLKYVVTSKAKTKIRNSIKNALSLESLKMGKDILGKKLSRYGLNINKQDVSDKLKKFAAEKSIKSLDDLFIRYSLSKINISEILNYFNLNAQNKPVLDDQSKTLNSNEAIIVGGNDNIMVRFCKSCSPIYGDEIIGYITIGRGISIHRISCKQILEVDSSRLIEAKWDQSYRSKSHTILKVTCFDKPGILSEISNTIAKHDSNIIKINAKPISLTRSSIYIEMLVQDTNHLSSIINDLNLLPDINNVDRLMHTKHNQYDFNLY
;
A
#
# COMPACT_ATOMS: atom_id res chain seq x y z
N MET A 1 -37.03 -18.76 -12.51
CA MET A 1 -35.88 -19.54 -13.02
C MET A 1 -35.72 -19.16 -14.48
N ILE A 2 -34.58 -18.60 -14.84
CA ILE A 2 -34.31 -18.17 -16.21
C ILE A 2 -34.20 -19.37 -17.13
N ARG A 3 -34.74 -19.29 -18.34
CA ARG A 3 -34.64 -20.33 -19.36
C ARG A 3 -33.60 -19.94 -20.38
N ILE A 4 -32.97 -20.93 -21.02
CA ILE A 4 -31.99 -20.65 -22.08
C ILE A 4 -32.57 -19.80 -23.20
N ASN A 5 -33.86 -20.02 -23.56
CA ASN A 5 -34.52 -19.24 -24.59
C ASN A 5 -34.59 -17.74 -24.23
N ASP A 6 -34.83 -17.39 -22.95
CA ASP A 6 -34.89 -16.00 -22.51
C ASP A 6 -33.51 -15.31 -22.69
N ILE A 7 -32.41 -16.08 -22.54
CA ILE A 7 -31.04 -15.61 -22.78
C ILE A 7 -30.79 -15.47 -24.27
N LEU A 8 -31.16 -16.49 -25.07
CA LEU A 8 -30.95 -16.47 -26.52
C LEU A 8 -31.72 -15.31 -27.18
N GLU A 9 -32.96 -15.01 -26.73
CA GLU A 9 -33.69 -13.84 -27.21
C GLU A 9 -32.95 -12.52 -26.98
N LYS A 10 -32.32 -12.36 -25.81
CA LYS A 10 -31.47 -11.19 -25.52
C LYS A 10 -30.26 -11.14 -26.47
N LEU A 11 -29.61 -12.28 -26.67
CA LEU A 11 -28.39 -12.38 -27.49
C LEU A 11 -28.67 -12.11 -28.97
N HIS A 12 -29.80 -12.58 -29.50
CA HIS A 12 -30.25 -12.31 -30.88
C HIS A 12 -30.36 -10.81 -31.21
N THR A 13 -30.45 -9.94 -30.20
CA THR A 13 -30.52 -8.48 -30.44
C THR A 13 -29.19 -7.87 -30.91
N TYR A 14 -28.05 -8.62 -30.78
CA TYR A 14 -26.72 -8.08 -31.10
C TYR A 14 -25.67 -9.10 -31.54
N LEU A 15 -25.94 -10.42 -31.51
CA LEU A 15 -25.05 -11.48 -32.00
C LEU A 15 -25.65 -12.12 -33.24
N SER A 16 -24.79 -12.75 -34.07
CA SER A 16 -25.17 -13.47 -35.28
C SER A 16 -25.83 -14.81 -34.95
N SER A 17 -26.54 -15.38 -35.90
CA SER A 17 -27.13 -16.71 -35.74
C SER A 17 -26.07 -17.82 -35.58
N GLU A 18 -24.90 -17.69 -36.21
CA GLU A 18 -23.78 -18.61 -36.06
C GLU A 18 -23.23 -18.57 -34.64
N ASP A 19 -23.06 -17.38 -34.03
CA ASP A 19 -22.62 -17.22 -32.63
C ASP A 19 -23.61 -17.86 -31.68
N ILE A 20 -24.92 -17.72 -31.94
CA ILE A 20 -25.99 -18.31 -31.11
C ILE A 20 -25.92 -19.86 -31.17
N GLU A 21 -25.60 -20.46 -32.32
CA GLU A 21 -25.41 -21.91 -32.41
C GLU A 21 -24.23 -22.39 -31.55
N GLU A 22 -23.10 -21.65 -31.56
CA GLU A 22 -21.93 -21.99 -30.72
C GLU A 22 -22.25 -21.86 -29.25
N ILE A 23 -22.97 -20.81 -28.84
CA ILE A 23 -23.42 -20.61 -27.46
C ILE A 23 -24.37 -21.75 -27.04
N THR A 24 -25.25 -22.20 -27.95
CA THR A 24 -26.15 -23.32 -27.66
C THR A 24 -25.38 -24.63 -27.47
N LYS A 25 -24.30 -24.87 -28.26
CA LYS A 25 -23.39 -26.00 -28.01
C LYS A 25 -22.71 -25.92 -26.66
N ALA A 26 -22.24 -24.71 -26.23
CA ALA A 26 -21.62 -24.52 -24.96
C ALA A 26 -22.61 -24.75 -23.78
N TYR A 27 -23.87 -24.34 -23.93
CA TYR A 27 -24.92 -24.68 -22.99
C TYR A 27 -25.14 -26.20 -22.86
N ALA A 28 -25.25 -26.92 -23.99
CA ALA A 28 -25.43 -28.37 -23.99
C ALA A 28 -24.25 -29.11 -23.34
N TYR A 29 -23.01 -28.65 -23.63
CA TYR A 29 -21.80 -29.19 -23.00
C TYR A 29 -21.79 -28.94 -21.49
N SER A 30 -22.01 -27.68 -21.03
CA SER A 30 -22.07 -27.33 -19.62
C SER A 30 -23.15 -28.14 -18.87
N ALA A 31 -24.34 -28.29 -19.46
CA ALA A 31 -25.43 -29.08 -18.87
C ALA A 31 -25.06 -30.57 -18.73
N LYS A 32 -24.29 -31.11 -19.68
CA LYS A 32 -23.81 -32.49 -19.64
C LYS A 32 -22.78 -32.70 -18.52
N VAL A 33 -21.78 -31.84 -18.40
CA VAL A 33 -20.68 -32.03 -17.43
C VAL A 33 -21.10 -31.71 -15.99
N HIS A 34 -22.11 -30.87 -15.79
CA HIS A 34 -22.71 -30.55 -14.47
C HIS A 34 -23.93 -31.43 -14.14
N ALA A 35 -24.21 -32.48 -14.93
CA ALA A 35 -25.38 -33.33 -14.71
C ALA A 35 -25.37 -33.97 -13.31
N GLY A 36 -26.49 -33.85 -12.60
CA GLY A 36 -26.64 -34.37 -11.23
C GLY A 36 -26.09 -33.51 -10.12
N GLN A 37 -25.33 -32.46 -10.41
CA GLN A 37 -24.83 -31.52 -9.40
C GLN A 37 -25.94 -30.57 -8.92
N LYS A 38 -25.92 -30.24 -7.62
CA LYS A 38 -26.87 -29.32 -6.98
C LYS A 38 -26.11 -28.26 -6.18
N ARG A 39 -26.68 -27.05 -6.13
CA ARG A 39 -26.19 -25.96 -5.27
C ARG A 39 -26.71 -26.09 -3.83
N TYR A 40 -26.21 -25.22 -2.94
CA TYR A 40 -26.71 -25.11 -1.55
C TYR A 40 -28.18 -24.76 -1.47
N SER A 41 -28.76 -24.12 -2.49
CA SER A 41 -30.21 -23.86 -2.60
C SER A 41 -31.05 -25.13 -2.90
N GLY A 42 -30.40 -26.25 -3.26
CA GLY A 42 -31.04 -27.47 -3.75
C GLY A 42 -31.37 -27.46 -5.24
N GLU A 43 -31.21 -26.35 -5.93
CA GLU A 43 -31.44 -26.20 -7.36
C GLU A 43 -30.34 -26.92 -8.20
N PRO A 44 -30.63 -27.32 -9.47
CA PRO A 44 -29.62 -27.83 -10.38
C PRO A 44 -28.48 -26.82 -10.54
N TYR A 45 -27.23 -27.32 -10.62
CA TYR A 45 -26.06 -26.47 -10.73
C TYR A 45 -26.12 -25.56 -11.95
N MET A 46 -26.67 -26.01 -13.05
CA MET A 46 -26.80 -25.32 -14.34
C MET A 46 -27.51 -23.95 -14.25
N VAL A 47 -28.33 -23.74 -13.20
CA VAL A 47 -28.96 -22.42 -12.97
C VAL A 47 -27.93 -21.31 -12.82
N HIS A 48 -26.78 -21.61 -12.19
CA HIS A 48 -25.73 -20.62 -11.96
C HIS A 48 -25.03 -20.16 -13.26
N PRO A 49 -24.48 -21.02 -14.09
CA PRO A 49 -23.92 -20.61 -15.37
C PRO A 49 -24.91 -19.83 -16.26
N MET A 50 -26.18 -20.22 -16.27
CA MET A 50 -27.22 -19.49 -17.01
C MET A 50 -27.44 -18.07 -16.48
N GLU A 51 -27.56 -17.91 -15.16
CA GLU A 51 -27.73 -16.57 -14.55
C GLU A 51 -26.50 -15.69 -14.80
N VAL A 52 -25.27 -16.25 -14.65
CA VAL A 52 -24.03 -15.54 -15.00
C VAL A 52 -24.06 -15.10 -16.46
N THR A 53 -24.42 -15.99 -17.37
CA THR A 53 -24.54 -15.69 -18.81
C THR A 53 -25.60 -14.62 -19.07
N SER A 54 -26.73 -14.64 -18.38
CA SER A 54 -27.74 -13.57 -18.51
C SER A 54 -27.20 -12.22 -18.08
N ILE A 55 -26.42 -12.16 -16.99
CA ILE A 55 -25.75 -10.92 -16.54
C ILE A 55 -24.77 -10.41 -17.61
N LEU A 56 -24.00 -11.32 -18.24
CA LEU A 56 -23.08 -10.96 -19.32
C LEU A 56 -23.82 -10.49 -20.58
N ALA A 57 -24.97 -11.08 -20.89
CA ALA A 57 -25.84 -10.64 -21.97
C ALA A 57 -26.42 -9.24 -21.72
N ASP A 58 -26.77 -8.91 -20.47
CA ASP A 58 -27.26 -7.58 -20.11
C ASP A 58 -26.20 -6.47 -20.32
N ILE A 59 -24.90 -6.81 -20.21
CA ILE A 59 -23.79 -5.88 -20.54
C ILE A 59 -23.29 -6.01 -21.98
N LYS A 60 -23.97 -6.81 -22.82
CA LYS A 60 -23.74 -6.97 -24.27
C LYS A 60 -22.31 -7.36 -24.63
N LEU A 61 -21.76 -8.39 -23.97
CA LEU A 61 -20.44 -8.92 -24.28
C LEU A 61 -20.45 -9.81 -25.51
N ASP A 62 -19.23 -10.06 -26.04
CA ASP A 62 -18.98 -10.91 -27.19
C ASP A 62 -19.28 -12.41 -26.93
N LYS A 63 -19.32 -13.17 -28.00
CA LYS A 63 -19.59 -14.61 -28.00
C LYS A 63 -18.69 -15.37 -27.03
N GLU A 64 -17.38 -15.13 -27.09
CA GLU A 64 -16.39 -15.83 -26.26
C GLU A 64 -16.64 -15.59 -24.76
N SER A 65 -17.03 -14.37 -24.38
CA SER A 65 -17.39 -14.05 -22.99
C SER A 65 -18.67 -14.75 -22.56
N ILE A 66 -19.68 -14.84 -23.44
CA ILE A 66 -20.95 -15.54 -23.18
C ILE A 66 -20.70 -17.04 -23.00
N ILE A 67 -19.90 -17.66 -23.90
CA ILE A 67 -19.49 -19.06 -23.79
C ILE A 67 -18.70 -19.28 -22.50
N THR A 68 -17.79 -18.36 -22.16
CA THR A 68 -17.03 -18.43 -20.91
C THR A 68 -17.97 -18.37 -19.68
N GLY A 69 -19.02 -17.57 -19.72
CA GLY A 69 -20.04 -17.54 -18.65
C GLY A 69 -20.72 -18.89 -18.43
N LEU A 70 -21.00 -19.64 -19.51
CA LEU A 70 -21.54 -20.99 -19.44
C LEU A 70 -20.53 -22.02 -18.91
N LEU A 71 -19.23 -21.84 -19.16
CA LEU A 71 -18.18 -22.82 -18.91
C LEU A 71 -17.25 -22.48 -17.74
N HIS A 72 -17.42 -21.33 -17.05
CA HIS A 72 -16.43 -20.79 -16.12
C HIS A 72 -16.07 -21.70 -14.94
N ASP A 73 -17.00 -22.54 -14.47
CA ASP A 73 -16.80 -23.50 -13.38
C ASP A 73 -16.47 -24.92 -13.86
N THR A 74 -16.49 -25.21 -15.19
CA THR A 74 -16.33 -26.56 -15.71
C THR A 74 -14.97 -27.17 -15.37
N LEU A 75 -13.88 -26.40 -15.47
CA LEU A 75 -12.53 -26.84 -15.11
C LEU A 75 -12.31 -27.00 -13.60
N GLU A 76 -13.12 -26.33 -12.76
CA GLU A 76 -12.99 -26.38 -11.29
C GLU A 76 -13.82 -27.51 -10.70
N ASP A 77 -15.06 -27.68 -11.16
CA ASP A 77 -16.08 -28.48 -10.51
C ASP A 77 -16.46 -29.77 -11.27
N THR A 78 -15.83 -30.02 -12.44
CA THR A 78 -16.13 -31.21 -13.26
C THR A 78 -14.86 -31.92 -13.74
N LEU A 79 -15.02 -32.97 -14.56
CA LEU A 79 -13.92 -33.70 -15.20
C LEU A 79 -13.55 -33.13 -16.60
N ALA A 80 -14.04 -31.93 -16.94
CA ALA A 80 -13.72 -31.28 -18.20
C ALA A 80 -12.22 -30.99 -18.30
N THR A 81 -11.62 -31.27 -19.48
CA THR A 81 -10.19 -31.05 -19.72
C THR A 81 -9.95 -29.81 -20.57
N LYS A 82 -8.71 -29.32 -20.54
CA LYS A 82 -8.24 -28.23 -21.39
C LYS A 82 -8.46 -28.55 -22.87
N GLU A 83 -8.05 -29.76 -23.24
CA GLU A 83 -8.08 -30.23 -24.62
C GLU A 83 -9.52 -30.22 -25.17
N GLU A 84 -10.49 -30.67 -24.37
CA GLU A 84 -11.90 -30.66 -24.76
C GLU A 84 -12.43 -29.24 -24.99
N ILE A 85 -12.09 -28.29 -24.09
CA ILE A 85 -12.55 -26.89 -24.23
C ILE A 85 -11.89 -26.21 -25.44
N VAL A 86 -10.60 -26.48 -25.69
CA VAL A 86 -9.88 -25.90 -26.84
C VAL A 86 -10.42 -26.44 -28.16
N ASP A 87 -10.67 -27.75 -28.24
CA ASP A 87 -11.15 -28.39 -29.46
C ASP A 87 -12.59 -27.98 -29.82
N MET A 88 -13.44 -27.78 -28.81
CA MET A 88 -14.86 -27.44 -29.01
C MET A 88 -15.14 -25.94 -29.16
N PHE A 89 -14.42 -25.10 -28.44
CA PHE A 89 -14.73 -23.66 -28.27
C PHE A 89 -13.54 -22.73 -28.54
N GLY A 90 -12.37 -23.28 -28.82
CA GLY A 90 -11.18 -22.53 -29.19
C GLY A 90 -10.33 -22.09 -28.01
N LEU A 91 -9.07 -21.71 -28.32
CA LEU A 91 -8.05 -21.31 -27.33
C LEU A 91 -8.43 -20.03 -26.55
N GLN A 92 -9.17 -19.13 -27.19
CA GLN A 92 -9.57 -17.87 -26.56
C GLN A 92 -10.56 -18.10 -25.41
N VAL A 93 -11.57 -18.91 -25.60
CA VAL A 93 -12.53 -19.34 -24.57
C VAL A 93 -11.79 -20.04 -23.43
N TYR A 94 -10.89 -21.01 -23.77
CA TYR A 94 -10.10 -21.67 -22.74
C TYR A 94 -9.28 -20.69 -21.89
N THR A 95 -8.62 -19.71 -22.51
CA THR A 95 -7.80 -18.71 -21.79
C THR A 95 -8.65 -17.87 -20.83
N LEU A 96 -9.87 -17.52 -21.24
CA LEU A 96 -10.81 -16.80 -20.37
C LEU A 96 -11.29 -17.68 -19.21
N VAL A 97 -11.68 -18.92 -19.46
CA VAL A 97 -12.12 -19.90 -18.44
C VAL A 97 -10.99 -20.14 -17.44
N GLU A 98 -9.76 -20.40 -17.90
CA GLU A 98 -8.58 -20.57 -17.03
C GLU A 98 -8.30 -19.34 -16.17
N GLY A 99 -8.49 -18.14 -16.75
CA GLY A 99 -8.31 -16.86 -16.03
C GLY A 99 -9.30 -16.67 -14.90
N VAL A 100 -10.53 -17.16 -15.05
CA VAL A 100 -11.59 -17.07 -14.02
C VAL A 100 -11.46 -18.17 -12.97
N THR A 101 -10.91 -19.34 -13.35
CA THR A 101 -10.75 -20.53 -12.49
C THR A 101 -9.78 -20.25 -11.32
N LYS A 102 -10.14 -20.67 -10.12
CA LYS A 102 -9.28 -20.55 -8.93
C LYS A 102 -8.01 -21.42 -9.07
N ILE A 103 -6.97 -21.02 -8.34
CA ILE A 103 -5.75 -21.83 -8.24
C ILE A 103 -6.10 -23.12 -7.51
N GLY A 104 -5.85 -24.26 -8.17
CA GLY A 104 -6.01 -25.60 -7.57
C GLY A 104 -5.18 -25.74 -6.28
N GLN A 105 -5.33 -26.84 -5.55
CA GLN A 105 -4.75 -27.09 -4.22
C GLN A 105 -3.23 -26.91 -4.17
N ILE A 106 -2.77 -25.68 -4.07
CA ILE A 106 -1.41 -25.37 -3.60
C ILE A 106 -1.44 -25.55 -2.08
N ARG A 107 -0.40 -26.15 -1.50
CA ARG A 107 -0.20 -26.22 -0.04
C ARG A 107 0.05 -24.82 0.54
N ILE A 108 -1.03 -24.06 0.72
CA ILE A 108 -1.01 -22.72 1.30
C ILE A 108 -1.50 -22.83 2.73
N SER A 109 -0.75 -22.23 3.66
CA SER A 109 -0.90 -22.41 5.11
C SER A 109 -2.16 -21.77 5.71
N SER A 110 -2.75 -20.76 5.05
CA SER A 110 -3.93 -20.04 5.57
C SER A 110 -5.00 -19.76 4.52
N THR A 111 -6.26 -19.65 4.97
CA THR A 111 -7.40 -19.26 4.12
C THR A 111 -7.22 -17.88 3.49
N PHE A 112 -6.60 -16.96 4.25
CA PHE A 112 -6.33 -15.60 3.78
C PHE A 112 -5.30 -15.56 2.64
N GLU A 113 -4.19 -16.30 2.77
CA GLU A 113 -3.16 -16.38 1.72
C GLU A 113 -3.72 -16.98 0.42
N ARG A 114 -4.62 -17.97 0.55
CA ARG A 114 -5.30 -18.55 -0.61
C ARG A 114 -6.20 -17.56 -1.32
N GLN A 115 -6.96 -16.75 -0.57
CA GLN A 115 -7.79 -15.69 -1.15
C GLN A 115 -6.92 -14.64 -1.83
N ALA A 116 -5.80 -14.26 -1.22
CA ALA A 116 -4.84 -13.31 -1.75
C ALA A 116 -4.25 -13.77 -3.09
N GLU A 117 -3.82 -15.02 -3.16
CA GLU A 117 -3.21 -15.57 -4.37
C GLU A 117 -4.23 -15.79 -5.50
N ASN A 118 -5.46 -16.21 -5.16
CA ASN A 118 -6.57 -16.29 -6.13
C ASN A 118 -6.89 -14.91 -6.72
N PHE A 119 -6.94 -13.88 -5.88
CA PHE A 119 -7.19 -12.52 -6.34
C PHE A 119 -6.04 -11.98 -7.18
N ARG A 120 -4.79 -12.31 -6.82
CA ARG A 120 -3.61 -11.97 -7.62
C ARG A 120 -3.66 -12.60 -9.01
N LYS A 121 -3.96 -13.91 -9.09
CA LYS A 121 -4.15 -14.60 -10.38
C LYS A 121 -5.21 -13.91 -11.22
N LEU A 122 -6.34 -13.58 -10.62
CA LEU A 122 -7.43 -12.87 -11.28
C LEU A 122 -6.98 -11.52 -11.86
N ILE A 123 -6.27 -10.72 -11.08
CA ILE A 123 -5.75 -9.42 -11.52
C ILE A 123 -4.75 -9.59 -12.68
N LEU A 124 -3.83 -10.55 -12.58
CA LEU A 124 -2.87 -10.85 -13.66
C LEU A 124 -3.54 -11.32 -14.94
N ALA A 125 -4.54 -12.20 -14.83
CA ALA A 125 -5.33 -12.65 -15.98
C ALA A 125 -6.13 -11.49 -16.60
N THR A 126 -6.70 -10.61 -15.78
CA THR A 126 -7.41 -9.39 -16.20
C THR A 126 -6.47 -8.42 -16.94
N GLY A 127 -5.19 -8.34 -16.54
CA GLY A 127 -4.19 -7.52 -17.24
C GLY A 127 -3.92 -8.01 -18.67
N LYS A 128 -4.14 -9.29 -18.92
CA LYS A 128 -4.05 -9.87 -20.28
C LYS A 128 -5.35 -9.72 -21.07
N ASP A 129 -6.49 -9.91 -20.41
CA ASP A 129 -7.81 -9.78 -21.02
C ASP A 129 -8.84 -9.33 -19.97
N ILE A 130 -9.41 -8.15 -20.18
CA ILE A 130 -10.38 -7.55 -19.24
C ILE A 130 -11.68 -8.36 -19.12
N ARG A 131 -12.03 -9.18 -20.11
CA ARG A 131 -13.23 -10.01 -20.05
C ARG A 131 -13.22 -10.97 -18.87
N VAL A 132 -12.04 -11.41 -18.42
CA VAL A 132 -11.88 -12.26 -17.24
C VAL A 132 -12.53 -11.63 -16.00
N ILE A 133 -12.29 -10.34 -15.74
CA ILE A 133 -12.88 -9.69 -14.57
C ILE A 133 -14.37 -9.43 -14.74
N LEU A 134 -14.85 -9.19 -15.97
CA LEU A 134 -16.28 -9.01 -16.25
C LEU A 134 -17.06 -10.30 -15.96
N VAL A 135 -16.55 -11.43 -16.43
CA VAL A 135 -17.12 -12.76 -16.09
C VAL A 135 -17.08 -13.01 -14.59
N LYS A 136 -15.96 -12.67 -13.93
CA LYS A 136 -15.84 -12.86 -12.48
C LYS A 136 -16.77 -11.95 -11.67
N LEU A 137 -17.05 -10.74 -12.13
CA LEU A 137 -18.03 -9.85 -11.50
C LEU A 137 -19.47 -10.38 -11.67
N ALA A 138 -19.80 -10.96 -12.83
CA ALA A 138 -21.09 -11.61 -13.06
C ALA A 138 -21.27 -12.86 -12.18
N ASP A 139 -20.25 -13.71 -12.08
CA ASP A 139 -20.20 -14.84 -11.14
C ASP A 139 -20.41 -14.37 -9.70
N ARG A 140 -19.65 -13.38 -9.27
CA ARG A 140 -19.74 -12.82 -7.91
C ARG A 140 -21.13 -12.24 -7.63
N LEU A 141 -21.73 -11.55 -8.59
CA LEU A 141 -23.06 -10.99 -8.45
C LEU A 141 -24.10 -12.07 -8.24
N HIS A 142 -24.08 -13.14 -9.05
CA HIS A 142 -25.01 -14.24 -8.83
C HIS A 142 -24.78 -14.97 -7.48
N ASN A 143 -23.52 -15.18 -7.10
CA ASN A 143 -23.19 -15.77 -5.79
C ASN A 143 -23.71 -14.91 -4.62
N VAL A 144 -23.70 -13.59 -4.74
CA VAL A 144 -24.25 -12.66 -3.73
C VAL A 144 -25.79 -12.64 -3.78
N ARG A 145 -26.43 -12.78 -4.94
CA ARG A 145 -27.90 -12.94 -5.06
C ARG A 145 -28.39 -14.16 -4.29
N THR A 146 -27.60 -15.24 -4.26
CA THR A 146 -27.90 -16.51 -3.60
C THR A 146 -27.24 -16.69 -2.23
N ILE A 147 -26.68 -15.63 -1.66
CA ILE A 147 -25.88 -15.67 -0.43
C ILE A 147 -26.64 -16.18 0.79
N SER A 148 -27.97 -16.01 0.83
CA SER A 148 -28.84 -16.45 1.94
C SER A 148 -28.84 -17.95 2.15
N PHE A 149 -28.56 -18.74 1.12
CA PHE A 149 -28.49 -20.21 1.20
C PHE A 149 -27.18 -20.74 1.79
N LEU A 150 -26.18 -19.88 1.97
CA LEU A 150 -24.89 -20.27 2.51
C LEU A 150 -24.91 -20.33 4.06
N PRO A 151 -24.07 -21.22 4.66
CA PRO A 151 -23.83 -21.20 6.11
C PRO A 151 -23.31 -19.83 6.57
N ALA A 152 -23.63 -19.43 7.81
CA ALA A 152 -23.37 -18.09 8.34
C ALA A 152 -21.92 -17.63 8.17
N HIS A 153 -20.92 -18.48 8.48
CA HIS A 153 -19.50 -18.15 8.36
C HIS A 153 -19.06 -17.94 6.91
N LYS A 154 -19.57 -18.72 5.94
CA LYS A 154 -19.28 -18.54 4.52
C LYS A 154 -19.95 -17.28 3.97
N ARG A 155 -21.17 -17.00 4.41
CA ARG A 155 -21.95 -15.82 4.05
C ARG A 155 -21.23 -14.54 4.47
N GLU A 156 -20.76 -14.48 5.72
CA GLU A 156 -20.02 -13.32 6.23
C GLU A 156 -18.71 -13.10 5.47
N SER A 157 -17.94 -14.17 5.24
CA SER A 157 -16.67 -14.10 4.50
C SER A 157 -16.88 -13.61 3.06
N LEU A 158 -17.88 -14.18 2.34
CA LEU A 158 -18.21 -13.80 0.96
C LEU A 158 -18.64 -12.34 0.88
N ALA A 159 -19.50 -11.89 1.80
CA ALA A 159 -20.00 -10.51 1.80
C ALA A 159 -18.89 -9.50 2.10
N LYS A 160 -18.01 -9.77 3.08
CA LYS A 160 -16.85 -8.92 3.39
C LYS A 160 -15.88 -8.82 2.20
N GLU A 161 -15.47 -9.96 1.63
CA GLU A 161 -14.60 -9.99 0.46
C GLU A 161 -15.21 -9.20 -0.71
N THR A 162 -16.51 -9.33 -0.93
CA THR A 162 -17.21 -8.63 -2.00
C THR A 162 -17.20 -7.10 -1.78
N LEU A 163 -17.47 -6.62 -0.57
CA LEU A 163 -17.44 -5.19 -0.24
C LEU A 163 -16.03 -4.61 -0.27
N ASP A 164 -15.03 -5.41 0.11
CA ASP A 164 -13.64 -4.95 0.21
C ASP A 164 -12.92 -4.92 -1.15
N LEU A 165 -13.27 -5.81 -2.09
CA LEU A 165 -12.52 -6.01 -3.34
C LEU A 165 -13.40 -5.84 -4.58
N TYR A 166 -14.52 -6.59 -4.69
CA TYR A 166 -15.27 -6.68 -5.94
C TYR A 166 -16.18 -5.46 -6.19
N ALA A 167 -16.83 -4.91 -5.17
CA ALA A 167 -17.66 -3.73 -5.33
C ALA A 167 -16.82 -2.48 -5.67
N PRO A 168 -15.66 -2.21 -5.01
CA PRO A 168 -14.75 -1.15 -5.45
C PRO A 168 -14.18 -1.38 -6.85
N LEU A 169 -13.91 -2.63 -7.23
CA LEU A 169 -13.40 -2.96 -8.56
C LEU A 169 -14.46 -2.69 -9.65
N ALA A 170 -15.73 -3.05 -9.40
CA ALA A 170 -16.84 -2.70 -10.29
C ALA A 170 -17.00 -1.17 -10.43
N ASP A 171 -16.78 -0.39 -9.36
CA ASP A 171 -16.74 1.08 -9.40
C ASP A 171 -15.62 1.62 -10.30
N ARG A 172 -14.41 1.03 -10.18
CA ARG A 172 -13.25 1.39 -11.02
C ARG A 172 -13.45 1.08 -12.49
N LEU A 173 -14.14 -0.01 -12.79
CA LEU A 173 -14.54 -0.40 -14.15
C LEU A 173 -15.75 0.41 -14.67
N GLY A 174 -16.36 1.24 -13.83
CA GLY A 174 -17.50 2.07 -14.20
C GLY A 174 -18.83 1.31 -14.28
N ILE A 175 -18.91 0.04 -13.86
CA ILE A 175 -20.11 -0.79 -13.94
C ILE A 175 -20.95 -0.54 -12.69
N TYR A 176 -21.64 0.60 -12.70
CA TYR A 176 -22.30 1.14 -11.52
C TYR A 176 -23.43 0.25 -10.99
N TRP A 177 -24.23 -0.38 -11.86
CA TRP A 177 -25.36 -1.19 -11.45
C TRP A 177 -24.91 -2.48 -10.74
N ILE A 178 -23.87 -3.15 -11.23
CA ILE A 178 -23.28 -4.31 -10.55
C ILE A 178 -22.76 -3.90 -9.16
N ARG A 179 -22.00 -2.80 -9.08
CA ARG A 179 -21.51 -2.28 -7.82
C ARG A 179 -22.64 -2.07 -6.81
N THR A 180 -23.71 -1.37 -7.20
CA THR A 180 -24.80 -1.03 -6.27
C THR A 180 -25.55 -2.26 -5.81
N GLU A 181 -25.77 -3.26 -6.67
CA GLU A 181 -26.41 -4.50 -6.29
C GLU A 181 -25.54 -5.35 -5.36
N LEU A 182 -24.22 -5.46 -5.64
CA LEU A 182 -23.26 -6.10 -4.75
C LEU A 182 -23.27 -5.45 -3.37
N GLU A 183 -23.19 -4.12 -3.31
CA GLU A 183 -23.21 -3.36 -2.06
C GLU A 183 -24.48 -3.62 -1.26
N ASP A 184 -25.67 -3.53 -1.87
CA ASP A 184 -26.95 -3.67 -1.18
C ASP A 184 -27.21 -5.09 -0.70
N LYS A 185 -26.89 -6.13 -1.49
CA LYS A 185 -27.04 -7.53 -1.10
C LYS A 185 -26.08 -7.92 0.01
N CYS A 186 -24.83 -7.46 -0.05
CA CYS A 186 -23.86 -7.68 1.02
C CYS A 186 -24.27 -6.94 2.30
N PHE A 187 -24.78 -5.71 2.20
CA PHE A 187 -25.30 -4.94 3.32
C PHE A 187 -26.47 -5.66 3.99
N GLN A 188 -27.43 -6.15 3.19
CA GLN A 188 -28.56 -6.95 3.67
C GLN A 188 -28.08 -8.18 4.46
N SER A 189 -26.99 -8.79 4.04
CA SER A 189 -26.45 -10.01 4.69
C SER A 189 -25.66 -9.72 5.96
N LEU A 190 -24.85 -8.63 5.98
CA LEU A 190 -23.96 -8.29 7.09
C LEU A 190 -24.66 -7.50 8.20
N LYS A 191 -25.65 -6.69 7.82
CA LYS A 191 -26.34 -5.75 8.71
C LYS A 191 -27.86 -5.80 8.45
N PRO A 192 -28.50 -6.94 8.74
CA PRO A 192 -29.89 -7.18 8.37
C PRO A 192 -30.87 -6.23 9.08
N ASP A 193 -30.60 -5.83 10.32
CA ASP A 193 -31.50 -4.98 11.08
C ASP A 193 -31.46 -3.53 10.57
N GLU A 194 -30.28 -2.99 10.35
CA GLU A 194 -30.08 -1.66 9.77
C GLU A 194 -30.65 -1.60 8.33
N TYR A 195 -30.46 -2.68 7.56
CA TYR A 195 -31.06 -2.78 6.21
C TYR A 195 -32.60 -2.75 6.26
N LYS A 196 -33.22 -3.52 7.17
CA LYS A 196 -34.67 -3.54 7.36
C LYS A 196 -35.21 -2.17 7.77
N GLU A 197 -34.54 -1.48 8.68
CA GLU A 197 -34.94 -0.14 9.14
C GLU A 197 -34.93 0.85 8.00
N ILE A 198 -33.84 0.92 7.24
CA ILE A 198 -33.69 1.82 6.07
C ILE A 198 -34.75 1.49 5.03
N THR A 199 -34.94 0.21 4.70
CA THR A 199 -35.91 -0.24 3.71
C THR A 199 -37.33 0.08 4.13
N ARG A 200 -37.71 -0.14 5.41
CA ARG A 200 -39.02 0.20 5.95
C ARG A 200 -39.32 1.70 5.82
N THR A 201 -38.36 2.54 6.22
CA THR A 201 -38.49 3.99 6.13
C THR A 201 -38.59 4.47 4.68
N PHE A 202 -37.82 3.85 3.76
CA PHE A 202 -37.88 4.14 2.34
C PHE A 202 -39.26 3.78 1.76
N ILE A 203 -39.78 2.59 2.05
CA ILE A 203 -41.10 2.13 1.56
C ILE A 203 -42.21 3.04 2.09
N ALA A 204 -42.17 3.44 3.35
CA ALA A 204 -43.17 4.34 3.92
C ALA A 204 -43.26 5.70 3.23
N LYS A 205 -42.13 6.18 2.65
CA LYS A 205 -42.08 7.47 1.92
C LYS A 205 -42.16 7.32 0.40
N LYS A 206 -42.21 6.11 -0.12
CA LYS A 206 -42.10 5.83 -1.56
C LYS A 206 -43.17 6.53 -2.37
N GLU A 207 -44.43 6.44 -1.97
CA GLU A 207 -45.56 7.08 -2.71
C GLU A 207 -45.43 8.61 -2.73
N GLU A 208 -45.08 9.22 -1.59
CA GLU A 208 -44.84 10.65 -1.50
C GLU A 208 -43.70 11.07 -2.43
N TRP A 209 -42.61 10.29 -2.42
CA TRP A 209 -41.45 10.56 -3.25
C TRP A 209 -41.68 10.32 -4.74
N GLU A 210 -42.51 9.38 -5.13
CA GLU A 210 -42.89 9.14 -6.51
C GLU A 210 -43.71 10.31 -7.06
N LYS A 211 -44.68 10.82 -6.29
CA LYS A 211 -45.46 12.03 -6.66
C LYS A 211 -44.54 13.25 -6.81
N TYR A 212 -43.73 13.54 -5.80
CA TYR A 212 -42.76 14.62 -5.84
C TYR A 212 -41.81 14.49 -7.04
N SER A 213 -41.30 13.29 -7.29
CA SER A 213 -40.38 13.05 -8.41
C SER A 213 -41.04 13.26 -9.75
N SER A 214 -42.28 12.84 -9.90
CA SER A 214 -43.06 13.09 -11.14
C SER A 214 -43.29 14.59 -11.40
N GLU A 215 -43.55 15.38 -10.36
CA GLU A 215 -43.72 16.83 -10.48
C GLU A 215 -42.40 17.49 -10.92
N ILE A 216 -41.28 17.18 -10.26
CA ILE A 216 -39.94 17.71 -10.63
C ILE A 216 -39.55 17.28 -12.05
N GLN A 217 -39.82 16.02 -12.40
CA GLN A 217 -39.55 15.48 -13.73
C GLN A 217 -40.33 16.25 -14.82
N ASN A 218 -41.60 16.48 -14.59
CA ASN A 218 -42.43 17.24 -15.51
C ASN A 218 -41.98 18.71 -15.65
N MET A 219 -41.58 19.36 -14.54
CA MET A 219 -41.01 20.71 -14.57
C MET A 219 -39.71 20.77 -15.37
N LEU A 220 -38.79 19.79 -15.16
CA LEU A 220 -37.54 19.69 -15.90
C LEU A 220 -37.80 19.46 -17.40
N LEU A 221 -38.73 18.57 -17.78
CA LEU A 221 -39.10 18.32 -19.17
C LEU A 221 -39.74 19.57 -19.83
N ALA A 222 -40.61 20.25 -19.14
CA ALA A 222 -41.20 21.49 -19.63
C ALA A 222 -40.13 22.58 -19.87
N GLN A 223 -39.14 22.66 -18.97
CA GLN A 223 -38.05 23.59 -19.09
C GLN A 223 -37.10 23.26 -20.25
N LEU A 224 -36.74 21.99 -20.44
CA LEU A 224 -35.96 21.54 -21.59
C LEU A 224 -36.66 21.87 -22.89
N LYS A 225 -37.98 21.61 -22.99
CA LYS A 225 -38.78 21.91 -24.15
C LYS A 225 -38.83 23.44 -24.47
N LYS A 226 -38.92 24.30 -23.44
CA LYS A 226 -38.87 25.77 -23.58
C LYS A 226 -37.56 26.26 -24.21
N PHE A 227 -36.43 25.55 -23.95
CA PHE A 227 -35.13 25.87 -24.51
C PHE A 227 -34.81 25.07 -25.79
N GLU A 228 -35.81 24.39 -26.37
CA GLU A 228 -35.68 23.56 -27.58
C GLU A 228 -34.61 22.44 -27.43
N ILE A 229 -34.45 21.92 -26.21
CA ILE A 229 -33.50 20.85 -25.92
C ILE A 229 -34.27 19.53 -25.91
N ASP A 230 -33.89 18.64 -26.84
CA ASP A 230 -34.40 17.27 -26.83
C ASP A 230 -33.66 16.47 -25.75
N GLY A 231 -34.41 15.92 -24.80
CA GLY A 231 -33.84 15.20 -23.67
C GLY A 231 -34.87 14.42 -22.87
N GLN A 232 -34.38 13.42 -22.18
CA GLN A 232 -35.15 12.58 -21.26
C GLN A 232 -34.79 12.93 -19.82
N VAL A 233 -35.77 12.85 -18.92
CA VAL A 233 -35.53 13.02 -17.48
C VAL A 233 -35.92 11.74 -16.77
N GLN A 234 -35.00 11.21 -15.98
CA GLN A 234 -35.18 10.00 -15.18
C GLN A 234 -34.96 10.31 -13.71
N THR A 235 -35.76 9.73 -12.83
CA THR A 235 -35.53 9.75 -11.38
C THR A 235 -34.62 8.59 -10.99
N ARG A 236 -33.67 8.87 -10.11
CA ARG A 236 -32.77 7.87 -9.57
C ARG A 236 -32.76 7.93 -8.06
N PHE A 237 -32.93 6.78 -7.43
CA PHE A 237 -32.76 6.62 -6.00
C PHE A 237 -31.35 6.08 -5.69
N LYS A 238 -30.79 6.57 -4.60
CA LYS A 238 -29.51 6.08 -4.10
C LYS A 238 -29.70 4.69 -3.49
N ASN A 239 -28.70 3.80 -3.68
CA ASN A 239 -28.71 2.47 -3.09
C ASN A 239 -28.67 2.51 -1.55
N PHE A 240 -29.26 1.49 -0.91
CA PHE A 240 -29.43 1.44 0.54
C PHE A 240 -28.09 1.46 1.30
N TYR A 241 -27.08 0.75 0.82
CA TYR A 241 -25.74 0.80 1.40
C TYR A 241 -25.10 2.19 1.29
N GLY A 242 -25.33 2.88 0.18
CA GLY A 242 -24.87 4.26 -0.01
C GLY A 242 -25.53 5.25 0.96
N ILE A 243 -26.83 5.05 1.27
CA ILE A 243 -27.56 5.81 2.29
C ILE A 243 -26.99 5.51 3.67
N TYR A 244 -26.85 4.23 4.04
CA TYR A 244 -26.27 3.78 5.30
C TYR A 244 -24.89 4.36 5.56
N ARG A 245 -23.97 4.24 4.59
CA ARG A 245 -22.62 4.81 4.70
C ARG A 245 -22.62 6.31 4.93
N LYS A 246 -23.60 7.03 4.35
CA LYS A 246 -23.71 8.47 4.54
C LYS A 246 -24.23 8.80 5.93
N MET A 247 -25.25 8.07 6.42
CA MET A 247 -25.76 8.21 7.79
C MET A 247 -24.64 8.06 8.80
N ILE A 248 -23.84 6.98 8.70
CA ILE A 248 -22.72 6.72 9.62
C ILE A 248 -21.64 7.81 9.50
N ARG A 249 -21.23 8.19 8.28
CA ARG A 249 -20.12 9.13 8.08
C ARG A 249 -20.44 10.56 8.51
N GLN A 250 -21.70 10.97 8.44
CA GLN A 250 -22.15 12.32 8.74
C GLN A 250 -22.97 12.39 10.03
N GLU A 251 -23.11 11.26 10.75
CA GLU A 251 -23.92 11.14 11.97
C GLU A 251 -25.35 11.66 11.77
N LEU A 252 -25.97 11.29 10.62
CA LEU A 252 -27.30 11.75 10.23
C LEU A 252 -28.32 10.64 10.39
N ASP A 253 -29.53 11.01 10.79
CA ASP A 253 -30.71 10.17 10.63
C ASP A 253 -31.12 10.06 9.16
N PHE A 254 -31.83 9.00 8.80
CA PHE A 254 -32.32 8.78 7.44
C PHE A 254 -33.06 10.00 6.84
N ASN A 255 -33.88 10.68 7.66
CA ASN A 255 -34.66 11.85 7.22
C ASN A 255 -33.79 13.06 6.85
N ASN A 256 -32.58 13.14 7.36
CA ASN A 256 -31.63 14.20 7.14
C ASN A 256 -30.67 13.94 5.97
N VAL A 257 -30.78 12.78 5.31
CA VAL A 257 -30.00 12.44 4.10
C VAL A 257 -30.63 13.10 2.87
N LEU A 258 -30.12 14.25 2.48
CA LEU A 258 -30.72 15.11 1.45
C LEU A 258 -30.59 14.62 0.00
N ASP A 259 -29.70 13.67 -0.29
CA ASP A 259 -29.39 13.17 -1.65
C ASP A 259 -29.88 11.73 -1.88
N VAL A 260 -30.99 11.35 -1.27
CA VAL A 260 -31.64 10.05 -1.50
C VAL A 260 -32.23 9.99 -2.92
N LYS A 261 -32.69 11.16 -3.43
CA LYS A 261 -33.27 11.32 -4.76
C LYS A 261 -32.38 12.21 -5.63
N ALA A 262 -32.15 11.82 -6.86
CA ALA A 262 -31.48 12.63 -7.89
C ALA A 262 -32.23 12.52 -9.20
N PHE A 263 -32.12 13.55 -10.02
CA PHE A 263 -32.71 13.59 -11.35
C PHE A 263 -31.62 13.53 -12.39
N ARG A 264 -31.84 12.71 -13.39
CA ARG A 264 -30.92 12.52 -14.50
C ARG A 264 -31.52 13.08 -15.77
N VAL A 265 -30.88 14.06 -16.35
CA VAL A 265 -31.20 14.60 -17.65
C VAL A 265 -30.27 13.99 -18.68
N ILE A 266 -30.86 13.36 -19.70
CA ILE A 266 -30.09 12.68 -20.78
C ILE A 266 -30.39 13.46 -22.05
N THR A 267 -29.38 14.02 -22.72
CA THR A 267 -29.44 14.83 -23.92
C THR A 267 -28.69 14.14 -25.07
N GLN A 268 -28.77 14.71 -26.28
CA GLN A 268 -28.16 14.12 -27.46
C GLN A 268 -26.62 14.19 -27.43
N ASP A 269 -26.08 15.39 -27.11
CA ASP A 269 -24.64 15.67 -27.19
C ASP A 269 -24.13 16.57 -26.04
N VAL A 270 -22.84 16.91 -26.09
CA VAL A 270 -22.15 17.72 -25.07
C VAL A 270 -22.69 19.15 -25.02
N ALA A 271 -22.94 19.76 -26.18
CA ALA A 271 -23.47 21.15 -26.25
C ALA A 271 -24.84 21.24 -25.59
N SER A 272 -25.71 20.27 -25.88
CA SER A 272 -27.04 20.14 -25.27
C SER A 272 -26.96 19.89 -23.75
N CYS A 273 -25.91 19.25 -23.24
CA CYS A 273 -25.67 19.09 -21.77
C CYS A 273 -25.48 20.47 -21.10
N TYR A 274 -24.62 21.32 -21.66
CA TYR A 274 -24.38 22.65 -21.10
C TYR A 274 -25.60 23.59 -21.29
N ALA A 275 -26.33 23.48 -22.40
CA ALA A 275 -27.58 24.18 -22.61
C ALA A 275 -28.63 23.77 -21.55
N ALA A 276 -28.77 22.46 -21.28
CA ALA A 276 -29.64 21.93 -20.23
C ALA A 276 -29.29 22.45 -18.84
N LEU A 277 -27.99 22.57 -18.53
CA LEU A 277 -27.54 23.19 -17.29
C LEU A 277 -28.02 24.63 -17.17
N GLY A 278 -27.86 25.43 -18.25
CA GLY A 278 -28.37 26.80 -18.31
C GLY A 278 -29.89 26.86 -18.12
N ALA A 279 -30.63 25.96 -18.77
CA ALA A 279 -32.10 25.86 -18.63
C ALA A 279 -32.51 25.55 -17.18
N VAL A 280 -31.82 24.62 -16.49
CA VAL A 280 -32.09 24.30 -15.08
C VAL A 280 -31.76 25.47 -14.16
N HIS A 281 -30.62 26.13 -14.35
CA HIS A 281 -30.20 27.28 -13.52
C HIS A 281 -31.02 28.56 -13.77
N SER A 282 -31.69 28.68 -14.92
CA SER A 282 -32.58 29.81 -15.19
C SER A 282 -33.85 29.80 -14.32
N VAL A 283 -34.28 28.63 -13.86
CA VAL A 283 -35.46 28.43 -13.01
C VAL A 283 -35.12 28.24 -11.56
N TRP A 284 -34.11 27.42 -11.28
CA TRP A 284 -33.73 27.07 -9.92
C TRP A 284 -32.30 27.54 -9.60
N LYS A 285 -32.17 28.24 -8.48
CA LYS A 285 -30.87 28.77 -8.06
C LYS A 285 -29.93 27.67 -7.63
N PRO A 286 -28.70 27.61 -8.20
CA PRO A 286 -27.71 26.61 -7.78
C PRO A 286 -27.18 26.89 -6.37
N VAL A 287 -26.92 25.82 -5.63
CA VAL A 287 -26.28 25.91 -4.32
C VAL A 287 -24.77 26.12 -4.52
N PRO A 288 -24.18 27.23 -3.97
CA PRO A 288 -22.76 27.51 -4.14
C PRO A 288 -21.85 26.37 -3.72
N GLY A 289 -20.79 26.09 -4.50
CA GLY A 289 -19.81 25.03 -4.22
C GLY A 289 -20.31 23.58 -4.42
N ARG A 290 -21.56 23.42 -4.96
CA ARG A 290 -22.13 22.10 -5.23
C ARG A 290 -22.20 21.73 -6.71
N PHE A 291 -21.68 22.57 -7.58
CA PHE A 291 -21.53 22.28 -9.01
C PHE A 291 -20.22 21.49 -9.25
N LYS A 292 -20.31 20.48 -10.12
CA LYS A 292 -19.14 19.66 -10.54
C LYS A 292 -19.27 19.37 -12.04
N ASP A 293 -18.24 19.73 -12.76
CA ASP A 293 -18.13 19.46 -14.18
C ASP A 293 -17.22 18.24 -14.43
N TYR A 294 -17.83 17.08 -14.54
CA TYR A 294 -17.14 15.85 -14.92
C TYR A 294 -17.11 15.62 -16.44
N ILE A 295 -17.66 16.56 -17.27
CA ILE A 295 -17.46 16.52 -18.71
C ILE A 295 -16.09 17.09 -19.06
N ALA A 296 -15.78 18.28 -18.51
CA ALA A 296 -14.47 18.91 -18.69
C ALA A 296 -13.37 18.16 -17.93
N LEU A 297 -13.66 17.65 -16.73
CA LEU A 297 -12.73 16.89 -15.88
C LEU A 297 -13.31 15.52 -15.55
N PRO A 298 -13.20 14.53 -16.46
CA PRO A 298 -13.73 13.19 -16.24
C PRO A 298 -13.15 12.52 -15.01
N LYS A 299 -13.92 11.63 -14.36
CA LYS A 299 -13.37 10.78 -13.32
C LYS A 299 -12.42 9.74 -13.92
N SER A 300 -11.54 9.18 -13.09
CA SER A 300 -10.55 8.16 -13.47
C SER A 300 -11.12 6.90 -14.12
N ASN A 301 -12.39 6.59 -13.85
CA ASN A 301 -13.13 5.49 -14.49
C ASN A 301 -13.83 5.90 -15.79
N GLY A 302 -13.51 7.07 -16.37
CA GLY A 302 -14.12 7.56 -17.60
C GLY A 302 -15.52 8.16 -17.45
N TYR A 303 -16.06 8.24 -16.23
CA TYR A 303 -17.39 8.81 -15.98
C TYR A 303 -17.43 10.30 -16.32
N LYS A 304 -18.40 10.70 -17.15
CA LYS A 304 -18.67 12.08 -17.56
C LYS A 304 -20.11 12.47 -17.25
N SER A 305 -20.32 13.62 -16.61
CA SER A 305 -21.64 14.20 -16.34
C SER A 305 -21.46 15.59 -15.73
N LEU A 306 -22.40 16.49 -15.91
CA LEU A 306 -22.53 17.69 -15.08
C LEU A 306 -23.36 17.34 -13.86
N HIS A 307 -22.92 17.73 -12.68
CA HIS A 307 -23.67 17.58 -11.44
C HIS A 307 -23.93 18.96 -10.85
N THR A 308 -25.19 19.28 -10.61
CA THR A 308 -25.56 20.48 -9.90
C THR A 308 -26.59 20.18 -8.83
N VAL A 309 -26.54 20.94 -7.74
CA VAL A 309 -27.58 20.91 -6.70
C VAL A 309 -28.25 22.27 -6.72
N VAL A 310 -29.55 22.27 -6.90
CA VAL A 310 -30.38 23.47 -6.99
C VAL A 310 -31.43 23.53 -5.88
N ILE A 311 -31.92 24.70 -5.55
CA ILE A 311 -33.09 24.86 -4.69
C ILE A 311 -34.35 24.71 -5.56
N GLY A 312 -35.03 23.59 -5.41
CA GLY A 312 -36.22 23.24 -6.15
C GLY A 312 -37.49 24.00 -5.71
N PRO A 313 -38.65 23.67 -6.30
CA PRO A 313 -39.87 24.45 -6.15
C PRO A 313 -40.42 24.49 -4.71
N PHE A 314 -40.13 23.49 -3.89
CA PHE A 314 -40.64 23.43 -2.52
C PHE A 314 -39.57 23.82 -1.47
N GLY A 315 -38.51 24.50 -1.91
CA GLY A 315 -37.35 24.83 -1.03
C GLY A 315 -36.37 23.67 -0.79
N ASP A 316 -36.67 22.52 -1.35
CA ASP A 316 -35.84 21.32 -1.23
C ASP A 316 -34.59 21.42 -2.11
N ARG A 317 -33.53 20.74 -1.67
CA ARG A 317 -32.32 20.59 -2.49
C ARG A 317 -32.50 19.43 -3.46
N VAL A 318 -32.44 19.78 -4.77
CA VAL A 318 -32.57 18.85 -5.88
C VAL A 318 -31.21 18.63 -6.54
N GLU A 319 -30.71 17.41 -6.56
CA GLU A 319 -29.51 17.04 -7.32
C GLU A 319 -29.93 16.72 -8.76
N VAL A 320 -29.32 17.41 -9.74
CA VAL A 320 -29.52 17.15 -11.15
C VAL A 320 -28.20 16.72 -11.79
N GLN A 321 -28.23 15.59 -12.46
CA GLN A 321 -27.11 15.01 -13.21
C GLN A 321 -27.43 15.10 -14.70
N ILE A 322 -26.56 15.77 -15.47
CA ILE A 322 -26.82 16.02 -16.91
C ILE A 322 -25.72 15.33 -17.71
N ARG A 323 -26.08 14.54 -18.71
CA ARG A 323 -25.15 13.79 -19.55
C ARG A 323 -25.76 13.46 -20.92
N SER A 324 -24.91 13.26 -21.94
CA SER A 324 -25.35 12.79 -23.24
C SER A 324 -25.71 11.30 -23.25
N ASN A 325 -26.40 10.83 -24.31
CA ASN A 325 -26.68 9.40 -24.52
C ASN A 325 -25.42 8.54 -24.42
N LYS A 326 -24.34 8.95 -25.12
CA LYS A 326 -23.04 8.23 -25.07
C LYS A 326 -22.46 8.19 -23.66
N MET A 327 -22.51 9.31 -22.91
CA MET A 327 -22.04 9.35 -21.52
C MET A 327 -22.91 8.50 -20.60
N HIS A 328 -24.20 8.39 -20.92
CA HIS A 328 -25.14 7.55 -20.19
C HIS A 328 -24.78 6.05 -20.33
N GLU A 329 -24.52 5.60 -21.55
CA GLU A 329 -24.07 4.22 -21.79
C GLU A 329 -22.77 3.90 -21.05
N VAL A 330 -21.75 4.77 -21.15
CA VAL A 330 -20.50 4.60 -20.42
C VAL A 330 -20.71 4.59 -18.90
N ALA A 331 -21.63 5.42 -18.38
CA ALA A 331 -21.91 5.48 -16.95
C ALA A 331 -22.72 4.28 -16.43
N GLU A 332 -23.47 3.57 -17.26
CA GLU A 332 -24.23 2.36 -16.87
C GLU A 332 -23.40 1.09 -17.08
N TYR A 333 -22.71 0.95 -18.23
CA TYR A 333 -22.01 -0.25 -18.63
C TYR A 333 -20.48 -0.19 -18.43
N GLY A 334 -19.93 1.00 -18.10
CA GLY A 334 -18.51 1.19 -17.85
C GLY A 334 -17.64 0.77 -19.01
N VAL A 335 -16.58 0.02 -18.72
CA VAL A 335 -15.65 -0.51 -19.71
C VAL A 335 -16.34 -1.41 -20.73
N ALA A 336 -17.44 -2.09 -20.35
CA ALA A 336 -18.19 -2.95 -21.28
C ALA A 336 -18.87 -2.15 -22.42
N ALA A 337 -19.19 -0.85 -22.22
CA ALA A 337 -19.72 -0.02 -23.30
C ALA A 337 -18.75 0.12 -24.48
N HIS A 338 -17.43 0.06 -24.23
CA HIS A 338 -16.41 0.11 -25.28
C HIS A 338 -16.40 -1.14 -26.18
N TRP A 339 -16.80 -2.31 -25.65
CA TRP A 339 -16.93 -3.53 -26.44
C TRP A 339 -18.02 -3.44 -27.49
N LYS A 340 -19.16 -2.82 -27.16
CA LYS A 340 -20.26 -2.60 -28.08
C LYS A 340 -19.81 -1.82 -29.33
N TYR A 341 -19.01 -0.77 -29.17
CA TYR A 341 -18.49 0.02 -30.30
C TYR A 341 -17.48 -0.76 -31.16
N LYS A 342 -16.70 -1.69 -30.56
CA LYS A 342 -15.75 -2.53 -31.31
C LYS A 342 -16.46 -3.58 -32.16
N LEU A 343 -17.53 -4.18 -31.64
CA LEU A 343 -18.36 -5.11 -32.42
C LEU A 343 -19.01 -4.43 -33.64
N GLU A 344 -19.28 -3.12 -33.57
CA GLU A 344 -19.83 -2.33 -34.68
C GLU A 344 -18.78 -1.89 -35.72
N GLN A 345 -17.47 -1.96 -35.43
CA GLN A 345 -16.40 -1.39 -36.27
C GLN A 345 -15.42 -2.41 -36.86
N ASP A 346 -15.62 -3.72 -36.73
CA ASP A 346 -14.74 -4.82 -37.28
C ASP A 346 -13.23 -4.64 -36.96
N SER A 347 -12.86 -3.87 -35.92
CA SER A 347 -11.44 -3.63 -35.63
C SER A 347 -10.87 -4.75 -34.75
N HIS A 348 -9.96 -5.53 -35.32
CA HIS A 348 -9.22 -6.65 -34.68
C HIS A 348 -8.16 -6.24 -33.64
N ASP A 349 -8.08 -4.96 -33.25
CA ASP A 349 -7.09 -4.52 -32.26
C ASP A 349 -7.55 -4.87 -30.84
N ASN A 350 -6.95 -5.93 -30.27
CA ASN A 350 -7.28 -6.53 -28.97
C ASN A 350 -6.90 -5.67 -27.74
N LEU A 351 -6.34 -4.47 -27.91
CA LEU A 351 -5.93 -3.59 -26.83
C LEU A 351 -7.03 -2.57 -26.55
N ILE A 352 -7.89 -2.87 -25.55
CA ILE A 352 -8.73 -1.84 -24.95
C ILE A 352 -7.82 -0.93 -24.15
N ASP A 353 -7.97 0.37 -24.38
CA ASP A 353 -7.34 1.37 -23.53
C ASP A 353 -8.04 1.37 -22.16
N LEU A 354 -7.51 0.54 -21.23
CA LEU A 354 -8.01 0.45 -19.87
C LEU A 354 -7.90 1.82 -19.20
N PRO A 355 -8.88 2.22 -18.39
CA PRO A 355 -8.75 3.42 -17.57
C PRO A 355 -7.45 3.36 -16.75
N ASP A 356 -6.74 4.48 -16.66
CA ASP A 356 -5.46 4.56 -15.93
C ASP A 356 -5.58 4.10 -14.48
N SER A 357 -6.74 4.26 -13.88
CA SER A 357 -7.07 3.76 -12.53
C SER A 357 -7.02 2.24 -12.43
N VAL A 358 -7.33 1.53 -13.52
CA VAL A 358 -7.29 0.07 -13.58
C VAL A 358 -5.88 -0.40 -13.93
N LYS A 359 -5.18 0.29 -14.86
CA LYS A 359 -3.76 0.00 -15.19
C LYS A 359 -2.87 0.04 -13.96
N LYS A 360 -3.08 0.99 -13.04
CA LYS A 360 -2.31 1.13 -11.79
C LYS A 360 -2.42 -0.09 -10.87
N ILE A 361 -3.55 -0.82 -10.90
CA ILE A 361 -3.72 -2.05 -10.12
C ILE A 361 -2.76 -3.13 -10.61
N PHE A 362 -2.48 -3.18 -11.92
CA PHE A 362 -1.54 -4.14 -12.52
C PHE A 362 -0.07 -3.83 -12.24
N ASP A 363 0.27 -2.56 -11.98
CA ASP A 363 1.63 -2.13 -11.61
C ASP A 363 2.07 -2.67 -10.22
N THR A 364 1.16 -3.23 -9.43
CA THR A 364 1.45 -3.81 -8.11
C THR A 364 2.04 -5.23 -8.17
N ASP A 365 2.20 -5.82 -9.34
CA ASP A 365 2.68 -7.21 -9.55
C ASP A 365 4.11 -7.47 -9.02
N THR A 366 4.87 -6.42 -8.75
CA THR A 366 6.24 -6.53 -8.18
C THR A 366 6.28 -6.94 -6.71
N LEU A 367 5.12 -7.01 -6.01
CA LEU A 367 5.03 -7.39 -4.62
C LEU A 367 4.96 -8.92 -4.49
N SER A 368 5.94 -9.51 -3.80
CA SER A 368 6.05 -10.97 -3.63
C SER A 368 5.22 -11.50 -2.45
N ASP A 369 4.87 -10.64 -1.49
CA ASP A 369 4.04 -11.01 -0.33
C ASP A 369 2.55 -10.87 -0.66
N PRO A 370 1.73 -11.95 -0.54
CA PRO A 370 0.30 -11.94 -0.80
C PRO A 370 -0.48 -10.92 0.05
N LYS A 371 -0.05 -10.68 1.29
CA LYS A 371 -0.68 -9.72 2.19
C LYS A 371 -0.40 -8.29 1.75
N GLU A 372 0.87 -7.96 1.47
CA GLU A 372 1.25 -6.64 0.94
C GLU A 372 0.56 -6.35 -0.39
N PHE A 373 0.36 -7.36 -1.24
CA PHE A 373 -0.36 -7.23 -2.50
C PHE A 373 -1.84 -6.84 -2.28
N ILE A 374 -2.58 -7.59 -1.43
CA ILE A 374 -4.00 -7.26 -1.16
C ILE A 374 -4.14 -5.88 -0.52
N ASP A 375 -3.30 -5.53 0.45
CA ASP A 375 -3.36 -4.23 1.11
C ASP A 375 -3.08 -3.11 0.10
N ALA A 376 -2.10 -3.27 -0.79
CA ALA A 376 -1.82 -2.31 -1.85
C ALA A 376 -2.99 -2.15 -2.84
N VAL A 377 -3.62 -3.26 -3.24
CA VAL A 377 -4.80 -3.22 -4.13
C VAL A 377 -6.01 -2.59 -3.42
N LYS A 378 -6.27 -2.91 -2.15
CA LYS A 378 -7.34 -2.27 -1.37
C LYS A 378 -7.12 -0.76 -1.26
N ASP A 379 -5.90 -0.35 -0.94
CA ASP A 379 -5.54 1.07 -0.87
C ASP A 379 -5.80 1.76 -2.21
N GLU A 380 -5.41 1.17 -3.33
CA GLU A 380 -5.65 1.73 -4.67
C GLU A 380 -7.16 1.77 -5.02
N LEU A 381 -7.94 0.75 -4.65
CA LEU A 381 -9.38 0.67 -4.94
C LEU A 381 -10.23 1.65 -4.13
N ILE A 382 -9.91 1.88 -2.85
CA ILE A 382 -10.75 2.66 -1.92
C ILE A 382 -10.42 4.16 -1.97
N THR A 383 -9.24 4.53 -2.46
CA THR A 383 -8.69 5.88 -2.36
C THR A 383 -9.48 6.90 -3.18
N LYS A 384 -9.82 8.04 -2.55
CA LYS A 384 -10.30 9.24 -3.23
C LYS A 384 -9.13 9.97 -3.86
N PHE A 385 -9.38 10.75 -4.91
CA PHE A 385 -8.35 11.46 -5.65
C PHE A 385 -8.43 12.97 -5.47
N VAL A 386 -7.27 13.62 -5.58
CA VAL A 386 -7.08 15.05 -5.79
C VAL A 386 -6.53 15.26 -7.20
N TYR A 387 -6.99 16.32 -7.84
CA TYR A 387 -6.63 16.69 -9.21
C TYR A 387 -5.71 17.90 -9.16
N VAL A 388 -4.47 17.73 -9.61
CA VAL A 388 -3.42 18.75 -9.54
C VAL A 388 -2.81 18.97 -10.92
N PHE A 389 -2.20 20.13 -11.15
CA PHE A 389 -1.70 20.52 -12.45
C PHE A 389 -0.18 20.63 -12.47
N THR A 390 0.43 20.23 -13.58
CA THR A 390 1.82 20.59 -13.88
C THR A 390 1.88 22.05 -14.34
N PRO A 391 3.08 22.69 -14.33
CA PRO A 391 3.22 24.05 -14.88
C PRO A 391 2.87 24.18 -16.38
N LYS A 392 2.84 23.06 -17.10
CA LYS A 392 2.42 23.00 -18.51
C LYS A 392 0.91 22.89 -18.68
N GLY A 393 0.14 22.76 -17.57
CA GLY A 393 -1.30 22.58 -17.58
C GLY A 393 -1.76 21.12 -17.63
N ASP A 394 -0.84 20.13 -17.62
CA ASP A 394 -1.23 18.72 -17.63
C ASP A 394 -1.88 18.35 -16.28
N LEU A 395 -3.03 17.71 -16.34
CA LEU A 395 -3.75 17.22 -15.18
C LEU A 395 -3.11 15.93 -14.66
N LYS A 396 -2.88 15.86 -13.36
CA LYS A 396 -2.46 14.63 -12.65
C LYS A 396 -3.44 14.29 -11.55
N GLU A 397 -3.84 13.04 -11.52
CA GLU A 397 -4.71 12.46 -10.51
C GLU A 397 -3.87 11.72 -9.47
N LEU A 398 -4.03 12.07 -8.20
CA LEU A 398 -3.31 11.47 -7.08
C LEU A 398 -4.27 11.14 -5.93
N PRO A 399 -3.98 10.10 -5.12
CA PRO A 399 -4.71 9.83 -3.90
C PRO A 399 -4.86 11.06 -3.00
N THR A 400 -6.01 11.17 -2.28
CA THR A 400 -6.13 12.17 -1.21
C THR A 400 -5.02 11.97 -0.19
N HIS A 401 -4.53 13.07 0.39
CA HIS A 401 -3.38 13.12 1.30
C HIS A 401 -2.01 12.84 0.65
N SER A 402 -1.96 12.70 -0.68
CA SER A 402 -0.67 12.62 -1.39
C SER A 402 0.18 13.85 -1.13
N SER A 403 1.48 13.62 -1.06
CA SER A 403 2.49 14.64 -0.83
C SER A 403 3.11 15.14 -2.14
N ILE A 404 3.94 16.17 -2.05
CA ILE A 404 4.79 16.64 -3.16
C ILE A 404 5.65 15.52 -3.72
N ILE A 405 6.11 14.59 -2.87
CA ILE A 405 6.93 13.45 -3.28
C ILE A 405 6.11 12.50 -4.17
N ASP A 406 4.86 12.20 -3.78
CA ASP A 406 3.96 11.38 -4.61
C ASP A 406 3.77 11.99 -6.00
N PHE A 407 3.55 13.31 -6.07
CA PHE A 407 3.42 14.02 -7.34
C PHE A 407 4.69 13.92 -8.19
N ALA A 408 5.86 14.11 -7.60
CA ALA A 408 7.14 14.01 -8.32
C ALA A 408 7.35 12.62 -8.93
N TYR A 409 7.06 11.55 -8.16
CA TYR A 409 7.11 10.16 -8.67
C TYR A 409 6.01 9.83 -9.67
N SER A 410 4.88 10.55 -9.66
CA SER A 410 3.83 10.37 -10.66
C SER A 410 4.26 10.86 -12.04
N ILE A 411 5.13 11.87 -12.10
CA ILE A 411 5.67 12.40 -13.35
C ILE A 411 6.78 11.50 -13.88
N HIS A 412 7.88 11.39 -13.13
CA HIS A 412 9.03 10.55 -13.49
C HIS A 412 9.79 10.08 -12.24
N SER A 413 10.35 8.87 -12.28
CA SER A 413 11.13 8.32 -11.16
C SER A 413 12.35 9.16 -10.79
N ASP A 414 13.04 9.74 -11.78
CA ASP A 414 14.23 10.57 -11.53
C ASP A 414 13.87 11.91 -10.89
N LEU A 415 12.75 12.53 -11.31
CA LEU A 415 12.21 13.72 -10.64
C LEU A 415 11.87 13.42 -9.19
N GLY A 416 11.26 12.25 -8.94
CA GLY A 416 10.98 11.78 -7.59
C GLY A 416 12.26 11.61 -6.76
N ASN A 417 13.27 10.91 -7.30
CA ASN A 417 14.53 10.66 -6.59
C ASN A 417 15.28 11.96 -6.26
N GLN A 418 15.26 12.94 -7.17
CA GLN A 418 15.99 14.21 -7.04
C GLN A 418 15.15 15.34 -6.41
N CYS A 419 13.92 15.06 -5.96
CA CYS A 419 13.04 16.06 -5.40
C CYS A 419 13.65 16.72 -4.15
N SER A 420 13.85 18.03 -4.20
CA SER A 420 14.43 18.81 -3.10
C SER A 420 13.41 19.76 -2.46
N GLY A 421 12.34 20.11 -3.16
CA GLY A 421 11.28 21.00 -2.75
C GLY A 421 10.25 21.15 -3.85
N ALA A 422 9.25 21.97 -3.62
CA ALA A 422 8.27 22.35 -4.65
C ALA A 422 7.72 23.76 -4.43
N ARG A 423 7.20 24.35 -5.51
CA ARG A 423 6.30 25.50 -5.43
C ARG A 423 4.88 25.06 -5.74
N VAL A 424 3.94 25.43 -4.90
CA VAL A 424 2.53 25.23 -5.10
C VAL A 424 1.86 26.60 -5.26
N ASN A 425 1.20 26.82 -6.39
CA ASN A 425 0.58 28.10 -6.73
C ASN A 425 1.57 29.28 -6.55
N GLY A 426 2.85 29.09 -6.97
CA GLY A 426 3.93 30.07 -6.86
C GLY A 426 4.62 30.16 -5.49
N ARG A 427 4.14 29.48 -4.44
CA ARG A 427 4.70 29.52 -3.08
C ARG A 427 5.53 28.27 -2.79
N ILE A 428 6.70 28.44 -2.17
CA ILE A 428 7.52 27.30 -1.72
C ILE A 428 6.83 26.59 -0.57
N VAL A 429 6.74 25.25 -0.66
CA VAL A 429 6.12 24.39 0.34
C VAL A 429 7.07 23.25 0.74
N PRO A 430 6.92 22.67 1.96
CA PRO A 430 7.69 21.52 2.38
C PRO A 430 7.28 20.25 1.60
N LEU A 431 8.18 19.26 1.55
CA LEU A 431 7.91 17.98 0.87
C LEU A 431 6.73 17.21 1.46
N SER A 432 6.37 17.44 2.73
CA SER A 432 5.24 16.88 3.43
C SER A 432 3.90 17.58 3.16
N TYR A 433 3.89 18.63 2.31
CA TYR A 433 2.65 19.34 1.96
C TYR A 433 1.65 18.38 1.33
N GLN A 434 0.43 18.36 1.86
CA GLN A 434 -0.68 17.55 1.34
C GLN A 434 -1.37 18.30 0.20
N LEU A 435 -1.44 17.66 -0.95
CA LEU A 435 -2.00 18.21 -2.18
C LEU A 435 -3.50 18.46 -2.08
N LYS A 436 -3.95 19.54 -2.69
CA LYS A 436 -5.37 19.89 -2.82
C LYS A 436 -5.76 19.98 -4.28
N SER A 437 -7.01 19.64 -4.59
CA SER A 437 -7.51 19.78 -5.97
C SER A 437 -7.42 21.25 -6.43
N GLY A 438 -6.88 21.44 -7.63
CA GLY A 438 -6.64 22.76 -8.22
C GLY A 438 -5.21 23.28 -7.99
N ASP A 439 -4.36 22.60 -7.21
CA ASP A 439 -2.98 23.01 -7.01
C ASP A 439 -2.15 22.90 -8.31
N MET A 440 -1.43 23.97 -8.66
CA MET A 440 -0.41 23.98 -9.71
C MET A 440 0.95 23.75 -9.06
N ILE A 441 1.66 22.68 -9.44
CA ILE A 441 2.84 22.21 -8.74
C ILE A 441 4.08 22.20 -9.64
N GLU A 442 5.10 22.94 -9.22
CA GLU A 442 6.44 22.98 -9.83
C GLU A 442 7.43 22.27 -8.91
N ILE A 443 8.08 21.19 -9.40
CA ILE A 443 9.06 20.43 -8.61
C ILE A 443 10.43 21.08 -8.73
N ILE A 444 11.09 21.26 -7.59
CA ILE A 444 12.47 21.74 -7.49
C ILE A 444 13.36 20.52 -7.28
N THR A 445 14.33 20.29 -8.20
CA THR A 445 15.25 19.15 -8.14
C THR A 445 16.66 19.56 -7.78
N LYS A 446 17.41 18.61 -7.19
CA LYS A 446 18.87 18.74 -6.95
C LYS A 446 19.55 17.43 -7.36
N LYS A 447 20.53 17.49 -8.28
CA LYS A 447 21.17 16.31 -8.89
C LYS A 447 21.77 15.31 -7.89
N ASP A 448 22.30 15.79 -6.77
CA ASP A 448 22.97 14.94 -5.75
C ASP A 448 22.03 14.47 -4.64
N ARG A 449 20.73 14.74 -4.76
CA ARG A 449 19.77 14.32 -3.75
C ARG A 449 19.32 12.87 -3.99
N GLN A 450 19.22 12.13 -2.91
CA GLN A 450 18.68 10.77 -2.91
C GLN A 450 17.49 10.67 -1.95
N PRO A 451 16.56 9.75 -2.19
CA PRO A 451 15.44 9.48 -1.30
C PRO A 451 15.89 9.11 0.11
N SER A 452 15.24 9.67 1.11
CA SER A 452 15.47 9.37 2.52
C SER A 452 14.39 8.42 3.04
N ARG A 453 14.68 7.64 4.10
CA ARG A 453 13.68 6.79 4.78
C ARG A 453 12.51 7.60 5.34
N ASP A 454 12.76 8.85 5.76
CA ASP A 454 11.72 9.73 6.29
C ASP A 454 10.64 10.07 5.23
N TRP A 455 10.95 9.98 3.94
CA TRP A 455 9.97 10.21 2.89
C TRP A 455 8.83 9.19 2.92
N LEU A 456 9.11 7.95 3.38
CA LEU A 456 8.09 6.92 3.52
C LEU A 456 6.97 7.30 4.51
N LYS A 457 7.22 8.27 5.41
CA LYS A 457 6.21 8.79 6.35
C LYS A 457 5.20 9.71 5.68
N TYR A 458 5.57 10.33 4.56
CA TYR A 458 4.75 11.35 3.88
C TYR A 458 4.08 10.83 2.61
N VAL A 459 4.60 9.75 2.02
CA VAL A 459 4.06 9.22 0.76
C VAL A 459 2.89 8.28 0.98
N VAL A 460 1.90 8.42 0.12
CA VAL A 460 0.67 7.61 0.13
C VAL A 460 0.71 6.58 -0.99
N THR A 461 1.19 6.95 -2.19
CA THR A 461 1.13 6.09 -3.37
C THR A 461 2.06 4.88 -3.29
N SER A 462 1.56 3.70 -3.67
CA SER A 462 2.33 2.45 -3.73
C SER A 462 3.55 2.58 -4.65
N LYS A 463 3.40 3.29 -5.78
CA LYS A 463 4.49 3.58 -6.72
C LYS A 463 5.64 4.34 -6.06
N ALA A 464 5.34 5.43 -5.33
CA ALA A 464 6.38 6.21 -4.64
C ALA A 464 7.05 5.37 -3.54
N LYS A 465 6.26 4.66 -2.70
CA LYS A 465 6.78 3.77 -1.66
C LYS A 465 7.76 2.74 -2.21
N THR A 466 7.38 2.04 -3.28
CA THR A 466 8.21 1.02 -3.93
C THR A 466 9.47 1.61 -4.54
N LYS A 467 9.36 2.73 -5.28
CA LYS A 467 10.53 3.40 -5.88
C LYS A 467 11.50 3.93 -4.84
N ILE A 468 11.01 4.52 -3.74
CA ILE A 468 11.83 4.98 -2.62
C ILE A 468 12.56 3.80 -1.95
N ARG A 469 11.84 2.70 -1.63
CA ARG A 469 12.45 1.50 -1.04
C ARG A 469 13.53 0.91 -1.93
N ASN A 470 13.28 0.80 -3.24
CA ASN A 470 14.24 0.28 -4.21
C ASN A 470 15.45 1.21 -4.35
N SER A 471 15.25 2.54 -4.41
CA SER A 471 16.35 3.51 -4.47
C SER A 471 17.24 3.43 -3.22
N ILE A 472 16.65 3.36 -2.03
CA ILE A 472 17.38 3.19 -0.78
C ILE A 472 18.13 1.85 -0.74
N LYS A 473 17.48 0.75 -1.15
CA LYS A 473 18.11 -0.57 -1.23
C LYS A 473 19.31 -0.57 -2.18
N ASN A 474 19.16 0.03 -3.37
CA ASN A 474 20.24 0.11 -4.34
C ASN A 474 21.41 0.99 -3.85
N ALA A 475 21.12 2.12 -3.21
CA ALA A 475 22.15 2.98 -2.60
C ALA A 475 22.92 2.24 -1.50
N LEU A 476 22.21 1.53 -0.61
CA LEU A 476 22.82 0.70 0.43
C LEU A 476 23.65 -0.45 -0.15
N SER A 477 23.17 -1.06 -1.24
CA SER A 477 23.88 -2.14 -1.94
C SER A 477 25.17 -1.64 -2.56
N LEU A 478 25.18 -0.47 -3.22
CA LEU A 478 26.37 0.16 -3.79
C LEU A 478 27.40 0.56 -2.71
N GLU A 479 26.92 1.10 -1.59
CA GLU A 479 27.80 1.45 -0.45
C GLU A 479 28.42 0.19 0.16
N SER A 480 27.61 -0.85 0.37
CA SER A 480 28.04 -2.15 0.87
C SER A 480 29.05 -2.84 -0.07
N LEU A 481 28.85 -2.71 -1.40
CA LEU A 481 29.75 -3.21 -2.43
C LEU A 481 31.14 -2.53 -2.35
N LYS A 482 31.17 -1.19 -2.35
CA LYS A 482 32.41 -0.43 -2.22
C LYS A 482 33.19 -0.82 -0.97
N MET A 483 32.46 -0.87 0.16
CA MET A 483 33.03 -1.21 1.44
C MET A 483 33.54 -2.64 1.49
N GLY A 484 32.76 -3.61 1.01
CA GLY A 484 33.15 -5.01 0.96
C GLY A 484 34.41 -5.20 0.11
N LYS A 485 34.49 -4.52 -1.03
CA LYS A 485 35.67 -4.53 -1.89
C LYS A 485 36.89 -3.92 -1.21
N ASP A 486 36.74 -2.78 -0.51
CA ASP A 486 37.81 -2.11 0.19
C ASP A 486 38.34 -2.91 1.39
N ILE A 487 37.41 -3.43 2.22
CA ILE A 487 37.79 -4.22 3.41
C ILE A 487 38.44 -5.54 3.00
N LEU A 488 37.83 -6.29 2.07
CA LEU A 488 38.38 -7.54 1.59
C LEU A 488 39.70 -7.32 0.88
N GLY A 489 39.82 -6.28 0.05
CA GLY A 489 41.06 -5.91 -0.65
C GLY A 489 42.21 -5.61 0.33
N LYS A 490 41.97 -4.81 1.37
CA LYS A 490 42.96 -4.52 2.42
C LYS A 490 43.36 -5.77 3.21
N LYS A 491 42.41 -6.67 3.48
CA LYS A 491 42.72 -7.92 4.20
C LYS A 491 43.52 -8.89 3.31
N LEU A 492 43.13 -9.08 2.04
CA LEU A 492 43.85 -9.95 1.11
C LEU A 492 45.26 -9.43 0.78
N SER A 493 45.43 -8.09 0.71
CA SER A 493 46.74 -7.49 0.45
C SER A 493 47.78 -7.77 1.55
N ARG A 494 47.33 -7.97 2.82
CA ARG A 494 48.21 -8.43 3.93
C ARG A 494 48.80 -9.82 3.71
N TYR A 495 48.18 -10.61 2.84
CA TYR A 495 48.64 -11.95 2.43
C TYR A 495 49.27 -11.93 1.03
N GLY A 496 49.64 -10.76 0.50
CA GLY A 496 50.21 -10.60 -0.83
C GLY A 496 49.29 -10.78 -2.00
N LEU A 497 47.95 -10.86 -1.75
CA LEU A 497 46.94 -11.04 -2.77
C LEU A 497 46.31 -9.68 -3.14
N ASN A 498 46.40 -9.32 -4.44
CA ASN A 498 45.78 -8.11 -4.93
C ASN A 498 44.45 -8.47 -5.62
N ILE A 499 43.33 -7.96 -5.08
CA ILE A 499 41.97 -8.23 -5.57
C ILE A 499 41.72 -7.79 -7.03
N ASN A 500 42.54 -6.85 -7.55
CA ASN A 500 42.44 -6.36 -8.91
C ASN A 500 43.24 -7.24 -9.92
N LYS A 501 44.04 -8.21 -9.45
CA LYS A 501 44.69 -9.18 -10.33
C LYS A 501 43.71 -10.22 -10.82
N GLN A 502 43.77 -10.57 -12.10
CA GLN A 502 42.84 -11.47 -12.77
C GLN A 502 42.76 -12.84 -12.06
N ASP A 503 43.92 -13.41 -11.69
CA ASP A 503 43.97 -14.72 -11.03
C ASP A 503 43.27 -14.76 -9.67
N VAL A 504 43.32 -13.65 -8.90
CA VAL A 504 42.66 -13.53 -7.60
C VAL A 504 41.15 -13.31 -7.82
N SER A 505 40.78 -12.50 -8.79
CA SER A 505 39.38 -12.26 -9.16
C SER A 505 38.68 -13.56 -9.61
N ASP A 506 39.35 -14.36 -10.45
CA ASP A 506 38.80 -15.61 -10.96
C ASP A 506 38.67 -16.69 -9.88
N LYS A 507 39.61 -16.74 -8.93
CA LYS A 507 39.48 -17.60 -7.73
C LYS A 507 38.30 -17.15 -6.84
N LEU A 508 38.10 -15.86 -6.63
CA LEU A 508 36.96 -15.33 -5.88
C LEU A 508 35.63 -15.61 -6.58
N LYS A 509 35.57 -15.59 -7.92
CA LYS A 509 34.38 -16.00 -8.67
C LYS A 509 34.07 -17.50 -8.49
N LYS A 510 35.11 -18.36 -8.51
CA LYS A 510 34.94 -19.80 -8.26
C LYS A 510 34.42 -20.05 -6.85
N PHE A 511 35.02 -19.41 -5.83
CA PHE A 511 34.52 -19.45 -4.46
C PHE A 511 33.06 -19.01 -4.35
N ALA A 512 32.68 -17.91 -5.02
CA ALA A 512 31.29 -17.45 -5.05
C ALA A 512 30.35 -18.49 -5.68
N ALA A 513 30.75 -19.13 -6.77
CA ALA A 513 29.96 -20.17 -7.42
C ALA A 513 29.75 -21.40 -6.53
N GLU A 514 30.80 -21.88 -5.82
CA GLU A 514 30.70 -23.00 -4.86
C GLU A 514 29.76 -22.70 -3.70
N LYS A 515 29.69 -21.45 -3.24
CA LYS A 515 28.79 -20.98 -2.18
C LYS A 515 27.39 -20.56 -2.72
N SER A 516 27.06 -20.85 -3.96
CA SER A 516 25.80 -20.46 -4.60
C SER A 516 25.52 -18.95 -4.54
N ILE A 517 26.56 -18.13 -4.69
CA ILE A 517 26.50 -16.67 -4.73
C ILE A 517 26.45 -16.23 -6.19
N LYS A 518 25.47 -15.39 -6.54
CA LYS A 518 25.15 -15.07 -7.94
C LYS A 518 26.24 -14.31 -8.69
N SER A 519 27.04 -13.50 -7.99
CA SER A 519 28.09 -12.67 -8.61
C SER A 519 29.19 -12.32 -7.61
N LEU A 520 30.33 -11.81 -8.14
CA LEU A 520 31.42 -11.28 -7.33
C LEU A 520 30.97 -10.07 -6.50
N ASP A 521 30.11 -9.23 -7.05
CA ASP A 521 29.53 -8.07 -6.36
C ASP A 521 28.66 -8.53 -5.17
N ASP A 522 27.87 -9.59 -5.34
CA ASP A 522 27.09 -10.17 -4.26
C ASP A 522 28.00 -10.78 -3.16
N LEU A 523 29.15 -11.34 -3.53
CA LEU A 523 30.17 -11.78 -2.56
C LEU A 523 30.69 -10.61 -1.72
N PHE A 524 31.04 -9.46 -2.34
CA PHE A 524 31.50 -8.29 -1.61
C PHE A 524 30.41 -7.71 -0.70
N ILE A 525 29.16 -7.66 -1.17
CA ILE A 525 28.01 -7.21 -0.37
C ILE A 525 27.82 -8.13 0.83
N ARG A 526 27.80 -9.45 0.63
CA ARG A 526 27.65 -10.43 1.73
C ARG A 526 28.80 -10.37 2.71
N TYR A 527 30.01 -10.13 2.22
CA TYR A 527 31.20 -9.97 3.06
C TYR A 527 31.10 -8.68 3.90
N SER A 528 30.69 -7.55 3.32
CA SER A 528 30.49 -6.30 4.07
C SER A 528 29.41 -6.40 5.16
N LEU A 529 28.43 -7.30 4.96
CA LEU A 529 27.33 -7.59 5.90
C LEU A 529 27.70 -8.71 6.89
N SER A 530 28.97 -9.14 6.94
CA SER A 530 29.47 -10.21 7.81
C SER A 530 28.76 -11.56 7.63
N LYS A 531 28.11 -11.79 6.49
CA LYS A 531 27.48 -13.09 6.13
C LYS A 531 28.46 -14.12 5.60
N ILE A 532 29.71 -13.72 5.33
CA ILE A 532 30.82 -14.57 4.88
C ILE A 532 32.04 -14.17 5.71
N ASN A 533 32.72 -15.18 6.27
CA ASN A 533 33.90 -14.95 7.08
C ASN A 533 35.17 -14.88 6.21
N ILE A 534 36.13 -14.04 6.61
CA ILE A 534 37.44 -13.95 5.94
C ILE A 534 38.17 -15.28 5.99
N SER A 535 38.08 -16.04 7.09
CA SER A 535 38.71 -17.37 7.24
C SER A 535 38.23 -18.36 6.19
N GLU A 536 37.00 -18.34 5.77
CA GLU A 536 36.48 -19.18 4.69
C GLU A 536 37.17 -18.85 3.35
N ILE A 537 37.35 -17.56 3.07
CA ILE A 537 38.00 -17.08 1.85
C ILE A 537 39.52 -17.44 1.90
N LEU A 538 40.19 -17.22 3.04
CA LEU A 538 41.61 -17.54 3.20
C LEU A 538 41.88 -19.05 3.10
N ASN A 539 41.06 -19.88 3.70
CA ASN A 539 41.15 -21.35 3.59
C ASN A 539 40.97 -21.79 2.12
N TYR A 540 40.08 -21.17 1.35
CA TYR A 540 39.90 -21.46 -0.08
C TYR A 540 41.16 -21.10 -0.90
N PHE A 541 41.93 -20.10 -0.47
CA PHE A 541 43.21 -19.72 -1.07
C PHE A 541 44.39 -20.56 -0.53
N ASN A 542 44.16 -21.55 0.31
CA ASN A 542 45.19 -22.37 1.01
C ASN A 542 46.14 -21.52 1.86
N LEU A 543 45.67 -20.41 2.41
CA LEU A 543 46.42 -19.52 3.29
C LEU A 543 46.04 -19.79 4.75
N ASN A 544 46.82 -20.57 5.45
CA ASN A 544 46.61 -20.82 6.88
C ASN A 544 47.00 -19.58 7.70
N ALA A 545 46.28 -19.34 8.80
CA ALA A 545 46.50 -18.21 9.72
C ALA A 545 47.91 -18.13 10.34
N GLN A 546 48.75 -19.16 10.13
CA GLN A 546 50.12 -19.25 10.63
C GLN A 546 51.17 -18.52 9.77
N ASN A 547 50.85 -18.08 8.55
CA ASN A 547 51.77 -17.35 7.69
C ASN A 547 51.49 -15.82 7.72
N LYS A 548 51.57 -15.20 8.90
CA LYS A 548 51.59 -13.72 8.99
C LYS A 548 53.00 -13.21 8.63
N PRO A 549 53.17 -12.34 7.61
CA PRO A 549 54.40 -11.55 7.50
C PRO A 549 54.45 -10.56 8.67
N VAL A 550 55.52 -10.57 9.42
CA VAL A 550 55.83 -9.59 10.45
C VAL A 550 56.08 -8.25 9.76
N LEU A 551 55.23 -7.27 10.00
CA LEU A 551 55.52 -5.86 9.71
C LEU A 551 55.44 -5.08 11.02
N ASP A 552 56.52 -4.33 11.28
CA ASP A 552 56.76 -3.49 12.46
C ASP A 552 55.53 -2.65 12.89
N ASP A 553 55.26 -2.76 14.16
CA ASP A 553 54.19 -2.00 14.83
C ASP A 553 54.79 -0.87 15.67
N GLN A 554 54.77 0.32 15.15
CA GLN A 554 54.94 1.52 15.96
C GLN A 554 53.72 2.43 15.79
N SER A 555 52.66 2.16 16.53
CA SER A 555 51.74 3.13 17.13
C SER A 555 50.63 2.40 17.93
N LYS A 556 50.81 2.30 19.21
CA LYS A 556 49.80 1.85 20.16
C LYS A 556 48.75 2.95 20.34
N THR A 557 47.67 2.85 19.60
CA THR A 557 46.34 3.38 20.02
C THR A 557 45.52 2.18 20.52
N LEU A 558 45.10 2.24 21.78
CA LEU A 558 44.33 1.23 22.49
C LEU A 558 43.12 0.76 21.64
N ASN A 559 43.16 -0.51 21.21
CA ASN A 559 42.12 -1.09 20.35
C ASN A 559 40.92 -1.54 21.22
N SER A 560 39.78 -0.90 21.04
CA SER A 560 38.45 -1.32 21.54
C SER A 560 37.99 -2.70 21.00
N ASN A 561 38.74 -3.31 20.12
CA ASN A 561 38.39 -4.58 19.46
C ASN A 561 38.62 -5.85 20.33
N GLU A 562 39.29 -5.73 21.46
CA GLU A 562 39.61 -6.89 22.35
C GLU A 562 38.55 -7.10 23.44
N ALA A 563 37.58 -6.21 23.56
CA ALA A 563 36.63 -6.16 24.66
C ALA A 563 35.36 -7.02 24.48
N ILE A 564 35.00 -7.37 23.21
CA ILE A 564 33.67 -7.90 22.91
C ILE A 564 33.72 -9.04 21.89
N ILE A 565 33.04 -10.15 22.23
CA ILE A 565 32.81 -11.30 21.38
C ILE A 565 31.44 -11.12 20.70
N VAL A 566 31.40 -11.07 19.36
CA VAL A 566 30.17 -10.95 18.60
C VAL A 566 29.99 -12.16 17.70
N GLY A 567 28.89 -12.91 17.90
CA GLY A 567 28.58 -14.08 17.08
C GLY A 567 29.66 -15.18 17.08
N GLY A 568 30.44 -15.31 18.18
CA GLY A 568 31.49 -16.32 18.31
C GLY A 568 32.82 -15.97 17.63
N ASN A 569 33.04 -14.73 17.18
CA ASN A 569 34.29 -14.30 16.53
C ASN A 569 34.95 -13.09 17.23
N ASP A 570 36.22 -13.18 17.54
CA ASP A 570 36.99 -12.20 18.32
C ASP A 570 37.59 -11.04 17.51
N ASN A 571 37.35 -10.95 16.20
CA ASN A 571 38.06 -10.02 15.31
C ASN A 571 37.17 -9.10 14.46
N ILE A 572 36.04 -8.66 15.00
CA ILE A 572 35.12 -7.75 14.30
C ILE A 572 35.36 -6.30 14.78
N MET A 573 35.38 -5.33 13.85
CA MET A 573 35.50 -3.92 14.23
C MET A 573 34.26 -3.47 14.99
N VAL A 574 34.40 -3.32 16.31
CA VAL A 574 33.35 -2.90 17.24
C VAL A 574 33.53 -1.46 17.66
N ARG A 575 32.42 -0.73 17.83
CA ARG A 575 32.41 0.61 18.39
C ARG A 575 31.31 0.69 19.44
N PHE A 576 31.63 1.29 20.56
CA PHE A 576 30.63 1.57 21.59
C PHE A 576 29.70 2.72 21.18
N CYS A 577 28.42 2.57 21.45
CA CYS A 577 27.44 3.62 21.26
C CYS A 577 27.74 4.82 22.16
N LYS A 578 27.93 5.99 21.56
CA LYS A 578 28.20 7.22 22.31
C LYS A 578 27.01 7.69 23.13
N SER A 579 25.78 7.26 22.81
CA SER A 579 24.56 7.66 23.52
C SER A 579 24.36 6.88 24.82
N CYS A 580 24.53 5.55 24.80
CA CYS A 580 24.32 4.73 25.99
C CYS A 580 25.60 4.35 26.72
N SER A 581 26.78 4.57 26.11
CA SER A 581 28.13 4.33 26.69
C SER A 581 28.21 3.08 27.55
N PRO A 582 28.12 1.87 26.95
CA PRO A 582 28.12 0.62 27.71
C PRO A 582 29.45 0.42 28.42
N ILE A 583 29.41 -0.07 29.65
CA ILE A 583 30.56 -0.43 30.46
C ILE A 583 30.58 -1.93 30.74
N TYR A 584 31.72 -2.51 31.13
CA TYR A 584 31.81 -3.92 31.45
C TYR A 584 30.77 -4.34 32.50
N GLY A 585 30.03 -5.42 32.20
CA GLY A 585 28.93 -5.93 33.02
C GLY A 585 27.54 -5.41 32.64
N ASP A 586 27.42 -4.41 31.76
CA ASP A 586 26.12 -4.07 31.16
C ASP A 586 25.65 -5.20 30.23
N GLU A 587 24.33 -5.46 30.20
CA GLU A 587 23.74 -6.29 29.14
C GLU A 587 23.80 -5.57 27.81
N ILE A 588 24.49 -6.19 26.82
CA ILE A 588 24.81 -5.55 25.55
C ILE A 588 24.26 -6.31 24.36
N ILE A 589 24.02 -5.56 23.27
CA ILE A 589 23.61 -6.08 21.97
C ILE A 589 24.37 -5.33 20.87
N GLY A 590 24.78 -6.07 19.84
CA GLY A 590 25.43 -5.51 18.67
C GLY A 590 24.40 -5.06 17.63
N TYR A 591 24.62 -3.91 17.02
CA TYR A 591 23.86 -3.42 15.87
C TYR A 591 24.79 -3.26 14.67
N ILE A 592 24.48 -3.98 13.59
CA ILE A 592 25.28 -3.94 12.36
C ILE A 592 25.03 -2.61 11.66
N THR A 593 26.03 -1.73 11.69
CA THR A 593 25.99 -0.41 11.03
C THR A 593 26.62 -0.50 9.66
N ILE A 594 25.99 0.15 8.67
CA ILE A 594 26.54 0.24 7.33
C ILE A 594 27.73 1.20 7.37
N GLY A 595 28.90 0.71 6.97
CA GLY A 595 30.11 1.54 6.82
C GLY A 595 30.93 1.77 8.09
N ARG A 596 30.52 1.31 9.27
CA ARG A 596 31.20 1.62 10.53
C ARG A 596 31.43 0.42 11.45
N GLY A 597 31.19 -0.81 10.96
CA GLY A 597 31.29 -2.03 11.75
C GLY A 597 30.06 -2.23 12.66
N ILE A 598 30.24 -2.96 13.77
CA ILE A 598 29.18 -3.23 14.73
C ILE A 598 29.21 -2.19 15.84
N SER A 599 28.06 -1.53 16.05
CA SER A 599 27.85 -0.62 17.18
C SER A 599 27.30 -1.41 18.37
N ILE A 600 27.99 -1.38 19.50
CA ILE A 600 27.57 -2.04 20.75
C ILE A 600 26.72 -1.09 21.56
N HIS A 601 25.54 -1.54 21.91
CA HIS A 601 24.57 -0.82 22.70
C HIS A 601 24.20 -1.61 23.96
N ARG A 602 23.72 -0.91 24.97
CA ARG A 602 22.98 -1.55 26.07
C ARG A 602 21.62 -2.01 25.55
N ILE A 603 21.10 -3.14 26.02
CA ILE A 603 19.77 -3.64 25.63
C ILE A 603 18.67 -2.59 25.90
N SER A 604 18.81 -1.80 26.97
CA SER A 604 17.89 -0.72 27.34
C SER A 604 18.06 0.58 26.55
N CYS A 605 18.89 0.62 25.51
CA CYS A 605 19.14 1.83 24.74
C CYS A 605 17.97 2.16 23.82
N LYS A 606 17.41 3.39 23.95
CA LYS A 606 16.30 3.86 23.11
C LYS A 606 16.57 3.76 21.61
N GLN A 607 17.82 3.93 21.19
CA GLN A 607 18.20 3.83 19.78
C GLN A 607 18.08 2.40 19.22
N ILE A 608 18.11 1.37 20.07
CA ILE A 608 17.93 -0.03 19.67
C ILE A 608 16.45 -0.41 19.60
N LEU A 609 15.58 0.23 20.38
CA LEU A 609 14.14 -0.06 20.37
C LEU A 609 13.44 0.36 19.06
N GLU A 610 14.06 1.27 18.30
CA GLU A 610 13.50 1.84 17.06
C GLU A 610 14.15 1.27 15.78
N VAL A 611 15.04 0.27 15.89
CA VAL A 611 15.77 -0.27 14.71
C VAL A 611 15.24 -1.62 14.24
N ASP A 612 15.56 -1.94 13.00
CA ASP A 612 15.23 -3.21 12.37
C ASP A 612 15.91 -4.39 13.11
N SER A 613 15.10 -5.27 13.68
CA SER A 613 15.56 -6.44 14.43
C SER A 613 16.45 -7.39 13.61
N SER A 614 16.35 -7.39 12.28
CA SER A 614 17.20 -8.20 11.39
C SER A 614 18.68 -7.82 11.39
N ARG A 615 19.03 -6.66 11.98
CA ARG A 615 20.40 -6.15 12.09
C ARG A 615 20.98 -6.27 13.51
N LEU A 616 20.22 -6.82 14.42
CA LEU A 616 20.70 -7.08 15.77
C LEU A 616 21.49 -8.39 15.79
N ILE A 617 22.60 -8.38 16.52
CA ILE A 617 23.47 -9.55 16.71
C ILE A 617 23.81 -9.68 18.18
N GLU A 618 23.85 -10.91 18.69
CA GLU A 618 24.25 -11.19 20.05
C GLU A 618 25.70 -10.75 20.29
N ALA A 619 25.93 -10.00 21.36
CA ALA A 619 27.24 -9.53 21.78
C ALA A 619 27.47 -9.85 23.26
N LYS A 620 28.67 -10.30 23.60
CA LYS A 620 29.07 -10.62 24.97
C LYS A 620 30.40 -9.96 25.29
N TRP A 621 30.58 -9.57 26.54
CA TRP A 621 31.88 -9.11 27.04
C TRP A 621 32.89 -10.24 27.08
N ASP A 622 34.12 -9.95 26.67
CA ASP A 622 35.21 -10.87 26.90
C ASP A 622 35.61 -10.88 28.40
N GLN A 623 35.70 -12.05 29.01
CA GLN A 623 36.01 -12.21 30.43
C GLN A 623 37.42 -11.73 30.80
N SER A 624 38.34 -11.65 29.83
CA SER A 624 39.71 -11.16 30.02
C SER A 624 39.82 -9.62 29.96
N TYR A 625 38.76 -8.91 29.59
CA TYR A 625 38.79 -7.45 29.44
C TYR A 625 38.93 -6.73 30.78
N ARG A 626 39.94 -5.87 30.92
CA ARG A 626 40.30 -5.14 32.17
C ARG A 626 40.60 -3.66 31.91
N SER A 627 39.77 -2.96 31.17
CA SER A 627 39.94 -1.53 30.88
C SER A 627 38.91 -0.70 31.63
N LYS A 628 39.35 0.45 32.17
CA LYS A 628 38.41 1.45 32.78
C LYS A 628 37.58 2.09 31.67
N SER A 629 36.28 2.24 31.95
CA SER A 629 35.30 2.79 31.00
C SER A 629 34.76 4.16 31.50
N HIS A 630 34.45 5.05 30.55
CA HIS A 630 33.86 6.35 30.87
C HIS A 630 32.38 6.23 31.19
N THR A 631 31.93 6.91 32.27
CA THR A 631 30.52 7.04 32.60
C THR A 631 30.22 8.43 33.13
N ILE A 632 28.96 8.86 33.04
CA ILE A 632 28.52 10.17 33.58
C ILE A 632 27.42 9.93 34.61
N LEU A 633 27.62 10.47 35.78
CA LEU A 633 26.62 10.51 36.84
C LEU A 633 26.02 11.90 36.95
N LYS A 634 24.73 11.95 37.21
CA LYS A 634 24.01 13.16 37.66
C LYS A 634 23.68 12.99 39.11
N VAL A 635 24.26 13.84 39.94
CA VAL A 635 24.00 13.92 41.38
C VAL A 635 23.10 15.11 41.63
N THR A 636 21.93 14.90 42.20
CA THR A 636 21.02 15.93 42.64
C THR A 636 21.16 16.09 44.15
N CYS A 637 21.57 17.28 44.62
CA CYS A 637 21.91 17.52 46.01
C CYS A 637 21.41 18.89 46.51
N PHE A 638 21.44 19.08 47.81
CA PHE A 638 21.28 20.42 48.40
C PHE A 638 22.51 21.27 48.11
N ASP A 639 22.29 22.53 47.72
CA ASP A 639 23.38 23.47 47.43
C ASP A 639 23.92 24.08 48.70
N LYS A 640 25.05 23.56 49.16
CA LYS A 640 25.74 24.07 50.33
C LYS A 640 27.26 23.97 50.23
N PRO A 641 27.98 24.83 50.94
CA PRO A 641 29.43 24.79 50.98
C PRO A 641 29.95 23.41 51.40
N GLY A 642 30.93 22.88 50.64
CA GLY A 642 31.59 21.60 50.95
C GLY A 642 31.03 20.36 50.23
N ILE A 643 29.81 20.41 49.63
CA ILE A 643 29.17 19.23 49.01
C ILE A 643 30.02 18.62 47.90
N LEU A 644 30.70 19.45 47.09
CA LEU A 644 31.61 18.95 46.05
C LEU A 644 32.80 18.18 46.60
N SER A 645 33.32 18.62 47.76
CA SER A 645 34.43 17.95 48.47
C SER A 645 33.98 16.60 49.00
N GLU A 646 32.79 16.50 49.57
CA GLU A 646 32.22 15.23 50.08
C GLU A 646 32.00 14.24 48.95
N ILE A 647 31.42 14.68 47.81
CA ILE A 647 31.22 13.85 46.61
C ILE A 647 32.57 13.38 46.06
N SER A 648 33.53 14.30 45.90
CA SER A 648 34.85 13.96 45.35
C SER A 648 35.63 12.98 46.24
N ASN A 649 35.57 13.17 47.56
CA ASN A 649 36.19 12.25 48.51
C ASN A 649 35.53 10.88 48.50
N THR A 650 34.23 10.79 48.36
CA THR A 650 33.51 9.51 48.27
C THR A 650 33.89 8.78 47.01
N ILE A 651 33.96 9.44 45.86
CA ILE A 651 34.42 8.84 44.60
C ILE A 651 35.85 8.39 44.68
N ALA A 652 36.75 9.18 45.31
CA ALA A 652 38.15 8.86 45.47
C ALA A 652 38.39 7.59 46.34
N LYS A 653 37.56 7.34 47.36
CA LYS A 653 37.60 6.12 48.16
C LYS A 653 37.45 4.84 47.35
N HIS A 654 36.85 4.89 46.21
CA HIS A 654 36.64 3.78 45.29
C HIS A 654 37.68 3.72 44.15
N ASP A 655 38.86 4.35 44.28
CA ASP A 655 39.95 4.38 43.27
C ASP A 655 39.44 4.83 41.88
N SER A 656 38.38 5.64 41.85
CA SER A 656 37.83 6.18 40.63
C SER A 656 38.33 7.57 40.36
N ASN A 657 38.75 7.85 39.12
CA ASN A 657 39.24 9.17 38.72
C ASN A 657 38.13 9.99 38.10
N ILE A 658 37.95 11.20 38.60
CA ILE A 658 37.05 12.20 38.06
C ILE A 658 37.76 12.91 36.90
N ILE A 659 37.15 12.90 35.72
CA ILE A 659 37.66 13.54 34.51
C ILE A 659 37.14 14.99 34.46
N LYS A 660 35.83 15.18 34.74
CA LYS A 660 35.18 16.47 34.62
C LYS A 660 34.01 16.56 35.59
N ILE A 661 33.84 17.74 36.19
CA ILE A 661 32.68 18.07 37.03
C ILE A 661 32.04 19.36 36.48
N ASN A 662 30.71 19.37 36.43
CA ASN A 662 29.95 20.58 36.14
C ASN A 662 28.75 20.66 37.10
N ALA A 663 28.63 21.74 37.83
CA ALA A 663 27.53 21.99 38.75
C ALA A 663 26.60 23.04 38.18
N LYS A 664 25.30 22.81 38.22
CA LYS A 664 24.26 23.74 37.79
C LYS A 664 23.20 23.87 38.87
N PRO A 665 22.88 25.10 39.37
CA PRO A 665 21.77 25.26 40.28
C PRO A 665 20.44 24.94 39.61
N ILE A 666 19.57 24.18 40.29
CA ILE A 666 18.19 23.92 39.89
C ILE A 666 17.24 24.92 40.55
N SER A 667 17.52 25.26 41.81
CA SER A 667 16.77 26.22 42.62
C SER A 667 17.70 26.89 43.64
N LEU A 668 17.17 27.81 44.45
CA LEU A 668 17.94 28.49 45.52
C LEU A 668 18.55 27.53 46.56
N THR A 669 18.06 26.29 46.64
CA THR A 669 18.49 25.31 47.65
C THR A 669 18.98 23.99 47.08
N ARG A 670 18.94 23.81 45.76
CA ARG A 670 19.29 22.52 45.08
C ARG A 670 20.15 22.73 43.86
N SER A 671 21.13 21.85 43.69
CA SER A 671 22.01 21.78 42.50
C SER A 671 22.03 20.42 41.88
N SER A 672 22.24 20.39 40.57
CA SER A 672 22.61 19.16 39.80
C SER A 672 24.10 19.22 39.48
N ILE A 673 24.80 18.18 39.88
CA ILE A 673 26.23 18.02 39.61
C ILE A 673 26.40 16.88 38.61
N TYR A 674 27.02 17.19 37.52
CA TYR A 674 27.34 16.21 36.46
C TYR A 674 28.81 15.83 36.57
N ILE A 675 29.07 14.52 36.75
CA ILE A 675 30.41 14.00 37.01
C ILE A 675 30.76 12.99 35.94
N GLU A 676 31.75 13.29 35.14
CA GLU A 676 32.36 12.33 34.20
C GLU A 676 33.52 11.65 34.89
N MET A 677 33.51 10.31 34.95
CA MET A 677 34.46 9.52 35.71
C MET A 677 34.80 8.19 35.06
N LEU A 678 35.89 7.55 35.46
CA LEU A 678 36.34 6.25 35.04
C LEU A 678 35.89 5.20 36.03
N VAL A 679 35.23 4.13 35.51
CA VAL A 679 34.81 2.95 36.31
C VAL A 679 35.33 1.67 35.71
N GLN A 680 35.49 0.64 36.52
CA GLN A 680 35.98 -0.69 36.08
C GLN A 680 34.83 -1.51 35.46
N ASP A 681 33.69 -1.60 36.14
CA ASP A 681 32.53 -2.39 35.77
C ASP A 681 31.25 -1.86 36.41
N THR A 682 30.14 -2.53 36.18
CA THR A 682 28.82 -2.20 36.75
C THR A 682 28.77 -2.34 38.27
N ASN A 683 29.52 -3.30 38.87
CA ASN A 683 29.55 -3.49 40.33
C ASN A 683 30.30 -2.33 40.99
N HIS A 684 31.44 -1.94 40.42
CA HIS A 684 32.21 -0.78 40.89
C HIS A 684 31.36 0.52 40.80
N LEU A 685 30.65 0.71 39.69
CA LEU A 685 29.74 1.86 39.55
C LEU A 685 28.62 1.83 40.57
N SER A 686 28.02 0.65 40.80
CA SER A 686 26.92 0.50 41.79
C SER A 686 27.36 0.80 43.20
N SER A 687 28.58 0.39 43.59
CA SER A 687 29.15 0.71 44.89
C SER A 687 29.31 2.24 45.09
N ILE A 688 29.81 2.92 44.04
CA ILE A 688 29.96 4.38 44.08
C ILE A 688 28.59 5.07 44.21
N ILE A 689 27.59 4.63 43.43
CA ILE A 689 26.24 5.19 43.49
C ILE A 689 25.61 4.99 44.85
N ASN A 690 25.77 3.79 45.44
CA ASN A 690 25.24 3.47 46.76
C ASN A 690 25.86 4.37 47.85
N ASP A 691 27.18 4.51 47.85
CA ASP A 691 27.85 5.34 48.86
C ASP A 691 27.55 6.82 48.68
N LEU A 692 27.39 7.31 47.45
CA LEU A 692 26.92 8.67 47.18
C LEU A 692 25.49 8.87 47.69
N ASN A 693 24.59 7.93 47.51
CA ASN A 693 23.22 8.02 48.02
C ASN A 693 23.09 7.94 49.53
N LEU A 694 24.11 7.46 50.23
CA LEU A 694 24.18 7.46 51.71
C LEU A 694 24.57 8.82 52.29
N LEU A 695 25.07 9.76 51.50
CA LEU A 695 25.37 11.10 51.94
C LEU A 695 24.07 11.90 52.26
N PRO A 696 23.96 12.55 53.42
CA PRO A 696 22.70 13.12 53.92
C PRO A 696 22.14 14.25 53.03
N ASP A 697 23.01 14.88 52.24
CA ASP A 697 22.65 16.05 51.41
C ASP A 697 22.45 15.70 49.95
N ILE A 698 22.53 14.40 49.58
CA ILE A 698 22.26 13.90 48.24
C ILE A 698 20.83 13.37 48.18
N ASN A 699 20.08 13.84 47.20
CA ASN A 699 18.69 13.42 46.94
C ASN A 699 18.58 12.23 46.03
N ASN A 700 19.41 12.19 44.94
CA ASN A 700 19.40 11.13 43.97
C ASN A 700 20.68 11.12 43.10
N VAL A 701 21.12 9.93 42.73
CA VAL A 701 22.26 9.72 41.84
C VAL A 701 21.84 8.85 40.66
N ASP A 702 21.86 9.41 39.47
CA ASP A 702 21.46 8.74 38.23
C ASP A 702 22.65 8.56 37.27
N ARG A 703 22.78 7.40 36.65
CA ARG A 703 23.66 7.22 35.50
C ARG A 703 22.99 7.80 34.24
N LEU A 704 23.61 8.80 33.62
CA LEU A 704 23.06 9.42 32.42
C LEU A 704 23.34 8.65 31.15
N MET A 705 22.36 8.70 30.22
CA MET A 705 22.53 8.34 28.83
C MET A 705 22.71 9.63 28.01
N HIS A 706 23.70 9.69 27.13
CA HIS A 706 23.85 10.79 26.17
C HIS A 706 22.71 10.77 25.14
N THR A 707 21.74 11.67 25.24
CA THR A 707 20.79 11.92 24.14
C THR A 707 21.26 13.12 23.33
N LYS A 708 21.06 13.09 22.00
CA LYS A 708 21.43 14.18 21.05
C LYS A 708 20.82 15.56 21.39
N HIS A 709 19.88 15.63 22.30
CA HIS A 709 19.23 16.87 22.75
C HIS A 709 19.74 17.41 24.11
N ASN A 710 20.57 16.67 24.78
CA ASN A 710 21.27 17.15 25.96
C ASN A 710 22.75 17.40 25.59
N GLN A 711 23.02 18.35 24.67
CA GLN A 711 24.23 19.13 24.72
C GLN A 711 24.13 19.96 26.04
N TYR A 712 24.49 19.31 27.12
CA TYR A 712 24.98 20.10 28.27
C TYR A 712 26.23 20.78 27.71
N ASP A 713 26.16 22.12 27.56
CA ASP A 713 27.27 22.94 27.15
C ASP A 713 28.42 22.72 28.10
N PHE A 714 29.25 21.72 27.80
CA PHE A 714 30.58 21.59 28.36
C PHE A 714 31.54 22.55 27.65
N ASN A 715 31.07 23.30 26.62
CA ASN A 715 31.84 24.27 25.85
C ASN A 715 31.19 25.65 26.00
N LEU A 716 31.37 26.28 27.11
CA LEU A 716 31.36 27.76 27.24
C LEU A 716 32.40 28.13 28.29
N TYR A 717 33.61 28.31 27.81
CA TYR A 717 34.66 29.30 28.06
C TYR A 717 35.97 28.78 27.44
#